data_2190da96a69aea5ee48dd5adc0c24c0a
#
_entry.id   2190da96a69aea5ee48dd5adc0c24c0a
#
_cell.length_a   1.000
_cell.length_b   1.000
_cell.length_c   1.000
_cell.angle_alpha   90.00
_cell.angle_beta   90.00
_cell.angle_gamma   90.00
#
_symmetry.space_group_name_H-M   'P 1'
#
loop_
_entity.id
_entity.type
_entity.pdbx_description
1 polymer ?
#
loop_
_entity_poly.entity_id
_entity_poly.type
_entity_poly.pdbx_seq_one_letter_code
_entity_poly.pdbx_strand_id
1 'polypeptide(L)'
;MSELTLTRRQFLVSSAAGGMSLAFHLPFSSEALAQGAATPEVNAWVVVRPDDTVVVRIARSEMGQGTLTGLAQMVAEELECDWAKVTTEQPTPGENLARKRIWGNFSTGGSRGIRESQDYVRKGGAAARIMLVQAAANEWGVPAAQCQVSKGVISHSASGRSTTYGKVAAAAAKLNPPADVPLKDPKTWQILGKRMARLDTADKVNGKQVYGADLTMPGMLNAAIRKCPVFGGKVAGFDAAAIEKRPGVRKVVKVHDDAVAVVADTWWQAKTALDALSIQWDSGQHANASSEAFAKVLQAGFDATDAVVGNSNGDARAAIASAARRVEAVYAYPHQNHACMEPMNAVARFTADRCEVWTPTQNGEAALAAASEASGLPAAKCEVYKINLGGGFGRRGAVHDWVRQVVEIAKEMPGTPVKLLWSREEDMLHGRFHPVTQCKLSAGLDASGNVTGLHMRISGQSILAGVFPQNIKDGKDPVVFQGLNDGGGEAMIGYSFPNLLVDHAMRNPHVPPGFWRGVNLNQNAIYLECFIDEIAAATNQDPLELRRKLMGKHPKHLATLNAVAERAGWGNPAPDVDGQKVFRGLAQTHGFGSYVAACAEVSVNADGELRVHRIVAATDCGYAANPQQIKAQIEGSFVYGLSALFGQCTVKDGRIEQTNFDSYPVMHMRHMPKRSEEHTSELQSRQYLVCRLLLE
;
A
#
# COMPACT_ATOMS: atom_id res chain seq x y z
N MET A 1 -45.80 26.43 -23.76
CA MET A 1 -44.60 25.71 -23.33
C MET A 1 -45.05 24.32 -22.92
N SER A 2 -44.87 23.33 -23.79
CA SER A 2 -45.26 21.93 -23.56
C SER A 2 -44.20 21.22 -22.79
N GLU A 3 -44.53 20.75 -21.62
CA GLU A 3 -43.65 19.87 -20.81
C GLU A 3 -43.43 18.53 -21.57
N LEU A 4 -42.21 18.26 -21.92
CA LEU A 4 -41.76 16.97 -22.46
C LEU A 4 -41.58 15.99 -21.31
N THR A 5 -42.61 15.20 -21.03
CA THR A 5 -42.51 14.07 -20.10
C THR A 5 -41.85 12.87 -20.81
N LEU A 6 -40.57 12.63 -20.49
CA LEU A 6 -39.85 11.44 -20.94
C LEU A 6 -40.28 10.21 -20.09
N THR A 7 -40.66 9.14 -20.79
CA THR A 7 -40.93 7.86 -20.11
C THR A 7 -39.60 7.23 -19.63
N ARG A 8 -39.66 6.39 -18.58
CA ARG A 8 -38.50 5.69 -18.01
C ARG A 8 -37.68 4.94 -19.06
N ARG A 9 -38.32 4.42 -20.10
CA ARG A 9 -37.67 3.71 -21.22
C ARG A 9 -36.95 4.68 -22.16
N GLN A 10 -37.53 5.86 -22.44
CA GLN A 10 -36.92 6.92 -23.22
C GLN A 10 -35.73 7.56 -22.47
N PHE A 11 -35.81 7.70 -21.16
CA PHE A 11 -34.71 8.15 -20.33
C PHE A 11 -33.52 7.15 -20.36
N LEU A 12 -33.78 5.85 -20.26
CA LEU A 12 -32.74 4.81 -20.34
C LEU A 12 -32.13 4.69 -21.73
N VAL A 13 -32.92 4.83 -22.79
CA VAL A 13 -32.42 4.85 -24.18
C VAL A 13 -31.61 6.11 -24.45
N SER A 14 -32.03 7.27 -23.96
CA SER A 14 -31.27 8.53 -24.10
C SER A 14 -29.99 8.51 -23.26
N SER A 15 -29.99 7.89 -22.07
CA SER A 15 -28.79 7.69 -21.23
C SER A 15 -27.80 6.70 -21.87
N ALA A 16 -28.30 5.63 -22.50
CA ALA A 16 -27.47 4.67 -23.23
C ALA A 16 -26.88 5.26 -24.51
N ALA A 17 -27.66 6.08 -25.26
CA ALA A 17 -27.18 6.78 -26.44
C ALA A 17 -26.24 7.95 -26.12
N GLY A 18 -26.46 8.65 -24.99
CA GLY A 18 -25.55 9.70 -24.47
C GLY A 18 -24.27 9.14 -23.86
N GLY A 19 -24.33 7.94 -23.27
CA GLY A 19 -23.15 7.24 -22.71
C GLY A 19 -22.19 6.69 -23.74
N MET A 20 -22.63 6.48 -24.98
CA MET A 20 -21.76 6.01 -26.07
C MET A 20 -20.99 7.11 -26.82
N SER A 21 -21.22 8.40 -26.52
CA SER A 21 -20.53 9.52 -27.17
C SER A 21 -19.44 10.18 -26.34
N LEU A 22 -19.24 9.78 -25.10
CA LEU A 22 -18.10 10.19 -24.26
C LEU A 22 -17.03 9.09 -24.26
N ALA A 23 -16.61 8.64 -25.44
CA ALA A 23 -15.30 8.06 -25.60
C ALA A 23 -14.30 9.18 -25.30
N PHE A 24 -13.83 9.24 -24.05
CA PHE A 24 -12.70 10.07 -23.71
C PHE A 24 -11.52 9.61 -24.56
N HIS A 25 -11.23 10.38 -25.61
CA HIS A 25 -9.92 10.38 -26.23
C HIS A 25 -8.95 10.89 -25.14
N LEU A 26 -8.50 10.00 -24.26
CA LEU A 26 -7.22 10.22 -23.63
C LEU A 26 -6.19 10.07 -24.75
N PRO A 27 -5.42 11.11 -25.09
CA PRO A 27 -4.38 11.00 -26.09
C PRO A 27 -3.21 10.20 -25.50
N PHE A 28 -3.32 8.88 -25.52
CA PHE A 28 -2.25 7.96 -25.13
C PHE A 28 -1.43 7.50 -26.33
N SER A 29 -1.20 8.35 -27.29
CA SER A 29 -0.17 8.12 -28.30
C SER A 29 1.03 9.00 -27.97
N SER A 30 2.23 8.45 -28.09
CA SER A 30 3.47 9.23 -28.07
C SER A 30 3.47 10.37 -29.11
N GLU A 31 2.58 10.30 -30.11
CA GLU A 31 2.34 11.35 -31.12
C GLU A 31 1.44 12.48 -30.62
N ALA A 32 0.52 12.23 -29.69
CA ALA A 32 -0.31 13.31 -29.12
C ALA A 32 0.46 14.17 -28.10
N LEU A 33 1.54 13.65 -27.51
CA LEU A 33 2.51 14.44 -26.76
C LEU A 33 3.40 15.31 -27.66
N ALA A 34 3.45 15.03 -28.98
CA ALA A 34 4.30 15.73 -29.94
C ALA A 34 3.61 16.87 -30.70
N GLN A 35 2.29 17.07 -30.62
CA GLN A 35 1.55 18.05 -31.43
C GLN A 35 0.96 19.25 -30.67
N GLY A 36 1.08 19.34 -29.34
CA GLY A 36 0.93 20.61 -28.62
C GLY A 36 2.30 21.25 -28.51
N ALA A 37 2.45 22.53 -28.73
CA ALA A 37 3.68 23.26 -28.45
C ALA A 37 4.13 22.85 -27.02
N ALA A 38 5.22 22.09 -26.94
CA ALA A 38 5.65 21.45 -25.69
C ALA A 38 5.77 22.53 -24.62
N THR A 39 4.89 22.51 -23.63
CA THR A 39 5.00 23.43 -22.48
C THR A 39 6.34 23.16 -21.83
N PRO A 40 7.27 24.14 -21.78
CA PRO A 40 8.61 23.86 -21.30
C PRO A 40 8.57 23.45 -19.83
N GLU A 41 9.21 22.35 -19.49
CA GLU A 41 9.42 21.98 -18.08
C GLU A 41 10.39 22.94 -17.43
N VAL A 42 10.04 23.51 -16.28
CA VAL A 42 10.95 24.35 -15.50
C VAL A 42 12.11 23.50 -14.98
N ASN A 43 11.75 22.30 -14.47
CA ASN A 43 12.70 21.23 -14.17
C ASN A 43 11.97 19.87 -14.26
N ALA A 44 12.67 18.77 -13.97
CA ALA A 44 12.11 17.43 -14.06
C ALA A 44 10.81 17.21 -13.24
N TRP A 45 10.58 17.98 -12.18
CA TRP A 45 9.47 17.85 -11.24
C TRP A 45 8.29 18.77 -11.52
N VAL A 46 8.55 19.90 -12.18
CA VAL A 46 7.60 20.98 -12.29
C VAL A 46 7.49 21.48 -13.74
N VAL A 47 6.29 21.44 -14.27
CA VAL A 47 5.89 22.11 -15.51
C VAL A 47 4.91 23.22 -15.16
N VAL A 48 5.12 24.42 -15.68
CA VAL A 48 4.20 25.54 -15.50
C VAL A 48 3.63 25.95 -16.84
N ARG A 49 2.30 25.87 -16.98
CA ARG A 49 1.59 26.24 -18.20
C ARG A 49 1.40 27.77 -18.32
N PRO A 50 1.16 28.31 -19.53
CA PRO A 50 0.93 29.74 -19.71
C PRO A 50 -0.24 30.34 -18.91
N ASP A 51 -1.21 29.52 -18.51
CA ASP A 51 -2.37 29.88 -17.67
C ASP A 51 -2.08 29.80 -16.16
N ASP A 52 -0.81 29.65 -15.79
CA ASP A 52 -0.31 29.44 -14.43
C ASP A 52 -0.69 28.10 -13.80
N THR A 53 -1.24 27.14 -14.55
CA THR A 53 -1.42 25.78 -14.07
C THR A 53 -0.06 25.15 -13.78
N VAL A 54 0.12 24.67 -12.55
CA VAL A 54 1.34 23.96 -12.10
C VAL A 54 1.09 22.46 -12.19
N VAL A 55 1.84 21.79 -13.03
CA VAL A 55 1.81 20.32 -13.15
C VAL A 55 2.97 19.74 -12.35
N VAL A 56 2.67 18.97 -11.34
CA VAL A 56 3.67 18.27 -10.50
C VAL A 56 3.82 16.83 -10.96
N ARG A 57 5.04 16.40 -11.28
CA ARG A 57 5.34 15.02 -11.68
C ARG A 57 5.51 14.12 -10.47
N ILE A 58 4.65 13.10 -10.37
CA ILE A 58 4.58 12.19 -9.23
C ILE A 58 5.03 10.79 -9.65
N ALA A 59 6.23 10.38 -9.19
CA ALA A 59 6.79 9.06 -9.48
C ALA A 59 6.12 7.93 -8.68
N ARG A 60 5.60 8.22 -7.49
CA ARG A 60 4.93 7.24 -6.62
C ARG A 60 3.49 6.98 -7.08
N SER A 61 3.02 5.77 -6.85
CA SER A 61 1.67 5.36 -7.25
C SER A 61 0.63 5.79 -6.22
N GLU A 62 -0.59 6.10 -6.69
CA GLU A 62 -1.76 6.39 -5.86
C GLU A 62 -2.69 5.17 -5.82
N MET A 63 -3.00 4.71 -4.61
CA MET A 63 -3.87 3.55 -4.34
C MET A 63 -4.90 3.82 -3.23
N GLY A 64 -5.19 5.11 -2.97
CA GLY A 64 -6.10 5.56 -1.92
C GLY A 64 -5.39 6.19 -0.71
N GLN A 65 -4.07 6.01 -0.56
CA GLN A 65 -3.31 6.49 0.61
C GLN A 65 -3.01 8.00 0.59
N GLY A 66 -3.20 8.70 -0.53
CA GLY A 66 -3.02 10.16 -0.62
C GLY A 66 -1.61 10.61 -0.99
N THR A 67 -0.73 9.74 -1.42
CA THR A 67 0.64 10.08 -1.83
C THR A 67 0.66 11.12 -2.96
N LEU A 68 -0.26 11.01 -3.93
CA LEU A 68 -0.39 11.97 -5.02
C LEU A 68 -0.59 13.40 -4.49
N THR A 69 -1.55 13.60 -3.60
CA THR A 69 -1.82 14.92 -3.01
C THR A 69 -0.69 15.36 -2.06
N GLY A 70 -0.18 14.45 -1.22
CA GLY A 70 0.87 14.78 -0.25
C GLY A 70 2.18 15.23 -0.89
N LEU A 71 2.61 14.56 -1.97
CA LEU A 71 3.81 14.97 -2.72
C LEU A 71 3.59 16.27 -3.48
N ALA A 72 2.41 16.47 -4.08
CA ALA A 72 2.06 17.73 -4.72
C ALA A 72 2.06 18.91 -3.72
N GLN A 73 1.57 18.70 -2.47
CA GLN A 73 1.64 19.71 -1.42
C GLN A 73 3.09 20.07 -1.07
N MET A 74 4.00 19.11 -1.03
CA MET A 74 5.42 19.33 -0.74
C MET A 74 6.09 20.20 -1.81
N VAL A 75 5.80 19.94 -3.08
CA VAL A 75 6.29 20.75 -4.20
C VAL A 75 5.66 22.14 -4.15
N ALA A 76 4.34 22.24 -3.95
CA ALA A 76 3.61 23.50 -3.94
C ALA A 76 4.04 24.42 -2.79
N GLU A 77 4.34 23.86 -1.60
CA GLU A 77 4.88 24.62 -0.47
C GLU A 77 6.20 25.30 -0.82
N GLU A 78 7.14 24.55 -1.37
CA GLU A 78 8.47 25.06 -1.71
C GLU A 78 8.44 25.98 -2.95
N LEU A 79 7.52 25.71 -3.87
CA LEU A 79 7.31 26.50 -5.07
C LEU A 79 6.57 27.81 -4.79
N GLU A 80 5.83 27.92 -3.67
CA GLU A 80 4.97 29.06 -3.33
C GLU A 80 3.92 29.39 -4.40
N CYS A 81 3.35 28.36 -5.05
CA CYS A 81 2.32 28.50 -6.06
C CYS A 81 0.90 28.53 -5.45
N ASP A 82 -0.09 28.89 -6.26
CA ASP A 82 -1.49 28.77 -5.87
C ASP A 82 -1.92 27.31 -5.90
N TRP A 83 -2.30 26.76 -4.74
CA TRP A 83 -2.77 25.38 -4.62
C TRP A 83 -3.97 25.06 -5.53
N ALA A 84 -4.85 26.03 -5.77
CA ALA A 84 -6.02 25.85 -6.64
C ALA A 84 -5.64 25.60 -8.10
N LYS A 85 -4.41 25.94 -8.51
CA LYS A 85 -3.88 25.73 -9.86
C LYS A 85 -2.97 24.50 -9.98
N VAL A 86 -2.85 23.69 -8.93
CA VAL A 86 -1.98 22.51 -8.93
C VAL A 86 -2.71 21.30 -9.53
N THR A 87 -2.06 20.64 -10.44
CA THR A 87 -2.44 19.33 -10.98
C THR A 87 -1.24 18.40 -11.01
N THR A 88 -1.45 17.14 -11.38
CA THR A 88 -0.38 16.14 -11.35
C THR A 88 -0.35 15.32 -12.64
N GLU A 89 0.86 14.84 -12.98
CA GLU A 89 1.06 13.80 -13.98
C GLU A 89 2.01 12.71 -13.47
N GLN A 90 1.94 11.53 -14.08
CA GLN A 90 2.81 10.44 -13.71
C GLN A 90 3.85 10.21 -14.83
N PRO A 91 5.15 10.40 -14.55
CA PRO A 91 6.20 10.02 -15.50
C PRO A 91 6.22 8.49 -15.67
N THR A 92 6.72 8.02 -16.82
CA THR A 92 6.85 6.59 -17.07
C THR A 92 8.18 6.03 -16.52
N PRO A 93 8.25 4.74 -16.17
CA PRO A 93 9.51 4.13 -15.74
C PRO A 93 10.55 4.07 -16.87
N GLY A 94 10.15 3.93 -18.15
CA GLY A 94 11.06 3.99 -19.29
C GLY A 94 11.71 5.36 -19.43
N GLU A 95 10.91 6.43 -19.33
CA GLU A 95 11.43 7.81 -19.30
C GLU A 95 12.37 8.05 -18.12
N ASN A 96 12.03 7.53 -16.93
CA ASN A 96 12.90 7.65 -15.75
C ASN A 96 14.28 7.01 -15.98
N LEU A 97 14.30 5.81 -16.57
CA LEU A 97 15.56 5.13 -16.91
C LEU A 97 16.35 5.91 -17.96
N ALA A 98 15.72 6.39 -19.02
CA ALA A 98 16.34 7.20 -20.06
C ALA A 98 16.95 8.51 -19.52
N ARG A 99 16.31 9.09 -18.49
CA ARG A 99 16.77 10.31 -17.76
C ARG A 99 17.62 9.98 -16.52
N LYS A 100 18.28 8.82 -16.47
CA LYS A 100 19.19 8.39 -15.37
C LYS A 100 18.51 8.41 -14.00
N ARG A 101 17.24 8.01 -13.93
CA ARG A 101 16.41 7.94 -12.71
C ARG A 101 16.23 9.29 -11.99
N ILE A 102 16.04 10.36 -12.75
CA ILE A 102 15.88 11.72 -12.19
C ILE A 102 14.73 11.82 -11.17
N TRP A 103 13.67 11.00 -11.30
CA TRP A 103 12.57 10.91 -10.34
C TRP A 103 12.78 9.88 -9.24
N GLY A 104 13.96 9.28 -9.14
CA GLY A 104 14.30 8.29 -8.13
C GLY A 104 13.58 6.96 -8.32
N ASN A 105 13.13 6.36 -7.22
CA ASN A 105 12.53 5.04 -7.17
C ASN A 105 11.00 5.09 -7.35
N PHE A 106 10.45 4.30 -8.26
CA PHE A 106 9.02 4.19 -8.54
C PHE A 106 8.27 3.25 -7.60
N SER A 107 8.96 2.51 -6.73
CA SER A 107 8.32 1.59 -5.78
C SER A 107 7.53 2.33 -4.71
N THR A 108 6.26 1.98 -4.53
CA THR A 108 5.36 2.49 -3.51
C THR A 108 5.00 1.37 -2.54
N GLY A 109 5.87 1.14 -1.57
CA GLY A 109 5.77 0.13 -0.54
C GLY A 109 6.63 0.52 0.66
N GLY A 110 6.49 -0.12 1.82
CA GLY A 110 7.24 0.18 3.03
C GLY A 110 7.08 1.63 3.52
N SER A 111 5.92 2.24 3.29
CA SER A 111 5.60 3.64 3.62
C SER A 111 6.59 4.68 3.03
N ARG A 112 7.25 4.35 1.90
CA ARG A 112 8.28 5.21 1.29
C ARG A 112 7.72 6.37 0.50
N GLY A 113 6.42 6.34 0.16
CA GLY A 113 5.78 7.33 -0.70
C GLY A 113 6.06 8.78 -0.29
N ILE A 114 5.85 9.12 0.97
CA ILE A 114 6.16 10.44 1.54
C ILE A 114 7.52 10.43 2.22
N ARG A 115 7.77 9.47 3.11
CA ARG A 115 8.92 9.42 4.00
C ARG A 115 10.27 9.52 3.27
N GLU A 116 10.46 8.78 2.19
CA GLU A 116 11.71 8.79 1.42
C GLU A 116 11.71 9.82 0.29
N SER A 117 10.53 10.31 -0.12
CA SER A 117 10.46 11.24 -1.27
C SER A 117 10.50 12.69 -0.87
N GLN A 118 10.21 13.02 0.38
CA GLN A 118 10.06 14.41 0.85
C GLN A 118 11.24 15.32 0.51
N ASP A 119 12.49 14.86 0.70
CA ASP A 119 13.67 15.70 0.48
C ASP A 119 13.81 16.11 -0.98
N TYR A 120 13.80 15.14 -1.89
CA TYR A 120 14.06 15.43 -3.30
C TYR A 120 12.87 16.09 -4.01
N VAL A 121 11.61 15.81 -3.63
CA VAL A 121 10.47 16.51 -4.24
C VAL A 121 10.37 17.95 -3.76
N ARG A 122 10.68 18.22 -2.47
CA ARG A 122 10.78 19.59 -1.95
C ARG A 122 11.87 20.37 -2.65
N LYS A 123 13.06 19.78 -2.82
CA LYS A 123 14.15 20.38 -3.59
C LYS A 123 13.75 20.68 -5.04
N GLY A 124 12.95 19.79 -5.66
CA GLY A 124 12.38 20.05 -6.99
C GLY A 124 11.51 21.29 -7.05
N GLY A 125 10.62 21.48 -6.06
CA GLY A 125 9.78 22.67 -5.93
C GLY A 125 10.58 23.96 -5.65
N ALA A 126 11.52 23.91 -4.70
CA ALA A 126 12.36 25.05 -4.34
C ALA A 126 13.29 25.48 -5.50
N ALA A 127 13.90 24.51 -6.20
CA ALA A 127 14.70 24.80 -7.40
C ALA A 127 13.88 25.47 -8.50
N ALA A 128 12.66 24.98 -8.76
CA ALA A 128 11.75 25.59 -9.73
C ALA A 128 11.42 27.04 -9.34
N ARG A 129 11.14 27.34 -8.06
CA ARG A 129 10.91 28.69 -7.59
C ARG A 129 12.13 29.60 -7.83
N ILE A 130 13.33 29.14 -7.48
CA ILE A 130 14.57 29.90 -7.71
C ILE A 130 14.74 30.21 -9.20
N MET A 131 14.52 29.24 -10.09
CA MET A 131 14.65 29.44 -11.54
C MET A 131 13.62 30.42 -12.10
N LEU A 132 12.35 30.33 -11.64
CA LEU A 132 11.29 31.25 -12.06
C LEU A 132 11.53 32.67 -11.59
N VAL A 133 11.97 32.86 -10.34
CA VAL A 133 12.35 34.18 -9.80
C VAL A 133 13.56 34.77 -10.55
N GLN A 134 14.58 33.94 -10.83
CA GLN A 134 15.75 34.36 -11.56
C GLN A 134 15.39 34.77 -13.01
N ALA A 135 14.46 34.09 -13.67
CA ALA A 135 14.00 34.47 -14.99
C ALA A 135 13.30 35.82 -14.99
N ALA A 136 12.42 36.10 -14.03
CA ALA A 136 11.79 37.40 -13.85
C ALA A 136 12.80 38.54 -13.54
N ALA A 137 13.75 38.25 -12.62
CA ALA A 137 14.81 39.18 -12.23
C ALA A 137 15.71 39.54 -13.41
N ASN A 138 16.07 38.56 -14.25
CA ASN A 138 16.86 38.81 -15.47
C ASN A 138 16.11 39.69 -16.47
N GLU A 139 14.78 39.42 -16.68
CA GLU A 139 13.94 40.24 -17.55
C GLU A 139 13.86 41.71 -17.06
N TRP A 140 13.81 41.90 -15.75
CA TRP A 140 13.69 43.22 -15.16
C TRP A 140 15.02 43.94 -14.94
N GLY A 141 16.15 43.23 -15.04
CA GLY A 141 17.48 43.77 -14.76
C GLY A 141 17.69 44.08 -13.28
N VAL A 142 17.11 43.27 -12.36
CA VAL A 142 17.19 43.48 -10.91
C VAL A 142 17.78 42.25 -10.24
N PRO A 143 18.35 42.37 -9.01
CA PRO A 143 18.78 41.20 -8.24
C PRO A 143 17.58 40.29 -7.86
N ALA A 144 17.69 38.98 -8.04
CA ALA A 144 16.66 38.03 -7.69
C ALA A 144 16.29 38.09 -6.18
N ALA A 145 17.25 38.42 -5.31
CA ALA A 145 17.01 38.57 -3.88
C ALA A 145 16.05 39.71 -3.51
N GLN A 146 15.80 40.67 -4.40
CA GLN A 146 14.83 41.74 -4.22
C GLN A 146 13.43 41.39 -4.70
N CYS A 147 13.26 40.22 -5.33
CA CYS A 147 11.98 39.73 -5.77
C CYS A 147 11.32 38.89 -4.68
N GLN A 148 10.00 39.01 -4.56
CA GLN A 148 9.16 38.25 -3.63
C GLN A 148 8.17 37.40 -4.41
N VAL A 149 7.75 36.30 -3.83
CA VAL A 149 6.75 35.39 -4.42
C VAL A 149 5.57 35.25 -3.48
N SER A 150 4.38 35.26 -4.07
CA SER A 150 3.14 34.89 -3.38
C SER A 150 2.18 34.26 -4.37
N LYS A 151 1.72 33.04 -4.10
CA LYS A 151 0.76 32.29 -4.92
C LYS A 151 1.11 32.29 -6.44
N GLY A 152 2.38 32.08 -6.76
CA GLY A 152 2.85 32.02 -8.16
C GLY A 152 2.99 33.38 -8.85
N VAL A 153 2.84 34.47 -8.12
CA VAL A 153 3.10 35.85 -8.59
C VAL A 153 4.45 36.32 -8.05
N ILE A 154 5.33 36.71 -8.96
CA ILE A 154 6.65 37.34 -8.62
C ILE A 154 6.47 38.83 -8.64
N SER A 155 6.96 39.53 -7.64
CA SER A 155 6.92 41.02 -7.52
C SER A 155 8.26 41.59 -7.12
N HIS A 156 8.55 42.82 -7.61
CA HIS A 156 9.69 43.63 -7.22
C HIS A 156 9.18 44.98 -6.73
N SER A 157 9.09 45.16 -5.41
CA SER A 157 8.44 46.31 -4.77
C SER A 157 9.07 47.62 -5.15
N ALA A 158 10.40 47.71 -5.28
CA ALA A 158 11.11 48.93 -5.59
C ALA A 158 10.78 49.52 -7.00
N SER A 159 10.43 48.68 -7.98
CA SER A 159 10.04 49.12 -9.30
C SER A 159 8.53 48.99 -9.59
N GLY A 160 7.75 48.45 -8.66
CA GLY A 160 6.32 48.19 -8.83
C GLY A 160 5.98 47.15 -9.87
N ARG A 161 6.97 46.38 -10.37
CA ARG A 161 6.78 45.32 -11.38
C ARG A 161 6.25 44.02 -10.78
N SER A 162 5.41 43.35 -11.54
CA SER A 162 4.94 41.98 -11.20
C SER A 162 4.74 41.16 -12.45
N THR A 163 4.89 39.83 -12.29
CA THR A 163 4.62 38.81 -13.34
C THR A 163 4.13 37.52 -12.71
N THR A 164 3.62 36.62 -13.54
CA THR A 164 3.19 35.29 -13.07
C THR A 164 4.16 34.21 -13.52
N TYR A 165 4.13 33.06 -12.87
CA TYR A 165 4.96 31.92 -13.20
C TYR A 165 4.79 31.47 -14.66
N GLY A 166 3.56 31.44 -15.17
CA GLY A 166 3.28 31.03 -16.55
C GLY A 166 3.95 31.93 -17.59
N LYS A 167 4.09 33.23 -17.31
CA LYS A 167 4.73 34.19 -18.23
C LYS A 167 6.24 34.00 -18.34
N VAL A 168 6.90 33.57 -17.25
CA VAL A 168 8.36 33.44 -17.19
C VAL A 168 8.85 31.98 -17.30
N ALA A 169 7.94 31.00 -17.31
CA ALA A 169 8.28 29.59 -17.33
C ALA A 169 9.20 29.17 -18.49
N ALA A 170 8.95 29.70 -19.69
CA ALA A 170 9.78 29.42 -20.87
C ALA A 170 11.21 29.99 -20.75
N ALA A 171 11.38 31.13 -20.09
CA ALA A 171 12.70 31.69 -19.79
C ALA A 171 13.39 30.91 -18.67
N ALA A 172 12.65 30.53 -17.62
CA ALA A 172 13.16 29.73 -16.52
C ALA A 172 13.68 28.36 -16.97
N ALA A 173 12.98 27.69 -17.90
CA ALA A 173 13.37 26.39 -18.47
C ALA A 173 14.74 26.40 -19.18
N LYS A 174 15.27 27.55 -19.53
CA LYS A 174 16.59 27.72 -20.17
C LYS A 174 17.71 27.88 -19.14
N LEU A 175 17.38 28.06 -17.86
CA LEU A 175 18.35 28.23 -16.79
C LEU A 175 18.84 26.88 -16.28
N ASN A 176 20.07 26.83 -15.81
CA ASN A 176 20.56 25.65 -15.11
C ASN A 176 19.94 25.57 -13.70
N PRO A 177 19.50 24.39 -13.25
CA PRO A 177 19.05 24.20 -11.89
C PRO A 177 20.14 24.61 -10.88
N PRO A 178 19.80 25.28 -9.77
CA PRO A 178 20.76 25.68 -8.75
C PRO A 178 21.40 24.45 -8.08
N ALA A 179 22.69 24.52 -7.77
CA ALA A 179 23.42 23.46 -7.08
C ALA A 179 23.01 23.35 -5.60
N ASP A 180 22.79 24.50 -4.95
CA ASP A 180 22.29 24.59 -3.57
C ASP A 180 20.83 25.02 -3.56
N VAL A 181 20.00 24.25 -2.87
CA VAL A 181 18.55 24.44 -2.83
C VAL A 181 18.09 24.43 -1.37
N PRO A 182 18.07 25.61 -0.70
CA PRO A 182 17.58 25.71 0.66
C PRO A 182 16.07 25.44 0.71
N LEU A 183 15.66 24.61 1.67
CA LEU A 183 14.26 24.29 1.93
C LEU A 183 13.68 25.23 2.99
N LYS A 184 12.37 25.46 2.91
CA LYS A 184 11.63 26.26 3.90
C LYS A 184 11.65 25.61 5.29
N ASP A 185 11.79 26.42 6.32
CA ASP A 185 11.62 25.97 7.70
C ASP A 185 10.16 25.49 7.90
N PRO A 186 9.94 24.32 8.51
CA PRO A 186 8.59 23.84 8.82
C PRO A 186 7.70 24.84 9.57
N LYS A 187 8.28 25.73 10.36
CA LYS A 187 7.55 26.80 11.07
C LYS A 187 6.91 27.83 10.13
N THR A 188 7.40 27.92 8.88
CA THR A 188 6.92 28.89 7.88
C THR A 188 5.95 28.29 6.88
N TRP A 189 5.61 27.00 7.00
CA TRP A 189 4.74 26.31 6.06
C TRP A 189 3.33 26.89 5.99
N GLN A 190 2.82 27.08 4.78
CA GLN A 190 1.48 27.61 4.51
C GLN A 190 0.52 26.54 3.99
N ILE A 191 1.03 25.52 3.31
CA ILE A 191 0.29 24.41 2.68
C ILE A 191 0.54 23.11 3.43
N LEU A 192 1.80 22.80 3.75
CA LEU A 192 2.15 21.63 4.55
C LEU A 192 1.68 21.77 6.00
N GLY A 193 1.37 20.66 6.64
CA GLY A 193 0.87 20.61 8.01
C GLY A 193 -0.61 21.01 8.15
N LYS A 194 -1.27 21.37 7.05
CA LYS A 194 -2.70 21.76 7.03
C LYS A 194 -3.58 20.73 6.38
N ARG A 195 -4.84 20.72 6.76
CA ARG A 195 -5.89 19.91 6.12
C ARG A 195 -6.15 20.46 4.72
N MET A 196 -5.64 19.78 3.72
CA MET A 196 -5.89 20.12 2.32
C MET A 196 -6.75 19.02 1.68
N ALA A 197 -7.75 19.45 0.89
CA ALA A 197 -8.55 18.51 0.11
C ALA A 197 -7.66 17.73 -0.87
N ARG A 198 -7.98 16.46 -1.06
CA ARG A 198 -7.26 15.62 -2.04
C ARG A 198 -7.56 16.11 -3.45
N LEU A 199 -6.54 16.10 -4.31
CA LEU A 199 -6.66 16.48 -5.73
C LEU A 199 -7.55 15.50 -6.54
N ASP A 200 -7.66 14.26 -6.07
CA ASP A 200 -8.35 13.16 -6.78
C ASP A 200 -9.75 12.83 -6.25
N THR A 201 -10.25 13.51 -5.21
CA THR A 201 -11.55 13.17 -4.59
C THR A 201 -12.70 13.43 -5.55
N ALA A 202 -12.71 14.57 -6.25
CA ALA A 202 -13.81 14.93 -7.13
C ALA A 202 -14.05 13.89 -8.23
N ASP A 203 -12.98 13.43 -8.87
CA ASP A 203 -13.06 12.43 -9.95
C ASP A 203 -13.45 11.04 -9.42
N LYS A 204 -13.05 10.70 -8.20
CA LYS A 204 -13.44 9.43 -7.57
C LYS A 204 -14.93 9.38 -7.22
N VAL A 205 -15.50 10.45 -6.68
CA VAL A 205 -16.90 10.45 -6.24
C VAL A 205 -17.91 10.71 -7.36
N ASN A 206 -17.45 11.21 -8.50
CA ASN A 206 -18.32 11.45 -9.65
C ASN A 206 -18.12 10.41 -10.79
N GLY A 207 -17.27 9.39 -10.57
CA GLY A 207 -17.03 8.32 -11.52
C GLY A 207 -16.13 8.68 -12.71
N LYS A 208 -15.45 9.83 -12.70
CA LYS A 208 -14.50 10.23 -13.74
C LYS A 208 -13.12 9.60 -13.60
N GLN A 209 -12.78 9.14 -12.38
CA GLN A 209 -11.52 8.46 -12.16
C GLN A 209 -11.46 7.16 -12.96
N VAL A 210 -10.47 7.05 -13.84
CA VAL A 210 -10.22 5.83 -14.63
C VAL A 210 -9.28 4.92 -13.85
N TYR A 211 -9.71 3.68 -13.63
CA TYR A 211 -8.90 2.59 -13.11
C TYR A 211 -8.48 1.63 -14.24
N GLY A 212 -7.62 0.66 -13.95
CA GLY A 212 -7.16 -0.28 -14.96
C GLY A 212 -8.29 -1.11 -15.59
N ALA A 213 -9.27 -1.51 -14.79
CA ALA A 213 -10.45 -2.25 -15.24
C ALA A 213 -11.32 -1.42 -16.22
N ASP A 214 -11.35 -0.09 -16.06
CA ASP A 214 -12.15 0.83 -16.88
C ASP A 214 -11.50 1.16 -18.23
N LEU A 215 -10.18 0.94 -18.36
CA LEU A 215 -9.44 1.36 -19.54
C LEU A 215 -9.98 0.72 -20.81
N THR A 216 -10.26 1.54 -21.81
CA THR A 216 -10.69 1.10 -23.15
C THR A 216 -9.82 1.75 -24.22
N MET A 217 -9.57 1.01 -25.30
CA MET A 217 -8.78 1.47 -26.46
C MET A 217 -9.45 1.04 -27.76
N PRO A 218 -9.25 1.78 -28.87
CA PRO A 218 -9.75 1.36 -30.17
C PRO A 218 -9.26 -0.03 -30.55
N GLY A 219 -10.19 -0.90 -30.97
CA GLY A 219 -9.86 -2.28 -31.39
C GLY A 219 -9.40 -3.22 -30.28
N MET A 220 -9.53 -2.82 -29.01
CA MET A 220 -9.07 -3.62 -27.87
C MET A 220 -9.91 -4.90 -27.72
N LEU A 221 -9.23 -6.02 -27.51
CA LEU A 221 -9.80 -7.29 -27.09
C LEU A 221 -9.70 -7.49 -25.58
N ASN A 222 -10.47 -8.44 -25.07
CA ASN A 222 -10.52 -8.73 -23.64
C ASN A 222 -10.18 -10.19 -23.39
N ALA A 223 -9.43 -10.46 -22.33
CA ALA A 223 -9.04 -11.80 -21.90
C ALA A 223 -9.49 -12.10 -20.48
N ALA A 224 -9.99 -13.31 -20.28
CA ALA A 224 -10.16 -13.93 -18.97
C ALA A 224 -9.16 -15.10 -18.85
N ILE A 225 -8.68 -15.37 -17.65
CA ILE A 225 -7.67 -16.39 -17.38
C ILE A 225 -8.15 -17.32 -16.26
N ARG A 226 -7.68 -18.57 -16.29
CA ARG A 226 -7.82 -19.55 -15.22
C ARG A 226 -6.50 -20.27 -15.03
N LYS A 227 -6.00 -20.24 -13.80
CA LYS A 227 -4.77 -20.93 -13.39
C LYS A 227 -5.11 -22.27 -12.75
N CYS A 228 -4.10 -23.14 -12.68
CA CYS A 228 -4.23 -24.36 -11.89
C CYS A 228 -4.58 -24.01 -10.44
N PRO A 229 -5.63 -24.59 -9.84
CA PRO A 229 -6.06 -24.24 -8.48
C PRO A 229 -5.00 -24.52 -7.40
N VAL A 230 -4.10 -25.46 -7.67
CA VAL A 230 -3.00 -25.83 -6.76
C VAL A 230 -1.72 -25.08 -7.19
N PHE A 231 -1.11 -24.34 -6.28
CA PHE A 231 0.15 -23.67 -6.55
C PHE A 231 1.27 -24.66 -6.88
N GLY A 232 1.94 -24.43 -8.03
CA GLY A 232 2.94 -25.34 -8.56
C GLY A 232 2.37 -26.45 -9.45
N GLY A 233 1.04 -26.55 -9.58
CA GLY A 233 0.39 -27.42 -10.57
C GLY A 233 0.47 -26.86 -11.98
N LYS A 234 0.07 -27.69 -12.98
CA LYS A 234 0.21 -27.39 -14.41
C LYS A 234 -1.04 -27.73 -15.20
N VAL A 235 -1.13 -27.17 -16.39
CA VAL A 235 -2.11 -27.55 -17.41
C VAL A 235 -1.68 -28.88 -18.03
N ALA A 236 -2.43 -29.96 -17.79
CA ALA A 236 -2.23 -31.25 -18.43
C ALA A 236 -2.86 -31.29 -19.83
N GLY A 237 -4.01 -30.63 -20.03
CA GLY A 237 -4.67 -30.54 -21.33
C GLY A 237 -5.93 -29.69 -21.30
N PHE A 238 -6.40 -29.31 -22.49
CA PHE A 238 -7.71 -28.66 -22.69
C PHE A 238 -8.14 -28.80 -24.15
N ASP A 239 -9.44 -28.75 -24.41
CA ASP A 239 -9.99 -28.78 -25.77
C ASP A 239 -10.46 -27.42 -26.21
N ALA A 240 -9.58 -26.66 -26.90
CA ALA A 240 -9.89 -25.34 -27.42
C ALA A 240 -11.03 -25.36 -28.45
N ALA A 241 -11.14 -26.41 -29.29
CA ALA A 241 -12.15 -26.53 -30.34
C ALA A 241 -13.60 -26.49 -29.79
N ALA A 242 -13.79 -26.93 -28.52
CA ALA A 242 -15.08 -26.89 -27.85
C ALA A 242 -15.66 -25.48 -27.69
N ILE A 243 -14.81 -24.46 -27.65
CA ILE A 243 -15.23 -23.07 -27.36
C ILE A 243 -14.85 -22.06 -28.46
N GLU A 244 -13.93 -22.37 -29.37
CA GLU A 244 -13.46 -21.44 -30.39
C GLU A 244 -14.56 -20.90 -31.30
N LYS A 245 -15.64 -21.66 -31.51
CA LYS A 245 -16.79 -21.25 -32.34
C LYS A 245 -17.84 -20.42 -31.58
N ARG A 246 -17.62 -20.14 -30.28
CA ARG A 246 -18.55 -19.31 -29.50
C ARG A 246 -18.50 -17.85 -30.00
N PRO A 247 -19.65 -17.16 -30.02
CA PRO A 247 -19.70 -15.77 -30.50
C PRO A 247 -18.72 -14.87 -29.77
N GLY A 248 -17.90 -14.13 -30.53
CA GLY A 248 -16.94 -13.16 -30.02
C GLY A 248 -15.62 -13.77 -29.52
N VAL A 249 -15.48 -15.09 -29.41
CA VAL A 249 -14.20 -15.72 -29.07
C VAL A 249 -13.21 -15.54 -30.23
N ARG A 250 -12.02 -15.11 -29.91
CA ARG A 250 -10.94 -14.82 -30.89
C ARG A 250 -9.80 -15.82 -30.82
N LYS A 251 -9.41 -16.22 -29.59
CA LYS A 251 -8.32 -17.16 -29.38
C LYS A 251 -8.38 -17.81 -28.01
N VAL A 252 -7.86 -19.03 -27.90
CA VAL A 252 -7.56 -19.71 -26.66
C VAL A 252 -6.03 -19.80 -26.55
N VAL A 253 -5.48 -19.38 -25.43
CA VAL A 253 -4.02 -19.28 -25.20
C VAL A 253 -3.62 -20.05 -23.97
N LYS A 254 -2.65 -20.95 -24.10
CA LYS A 254 -1.94 -21.48 -22.93
C LYS A 254 -0.95 -20.40 -22.46
N VAL A 255 -1.07 -19.99 -21.19
CA VAL A 255 -0.23 -18.97 -20.58
C VAL A 255 0.68 -19.64 -19.57
N HIS A 256 1.98 -19.55 -19.77
CA HIS A 256 2.96 -20.37 -19.04
C HIS A 256 2.56 -21.87 -19.06
N ASP A 257 2.98 -22.63 -18.04
CA ASP A 257 2.59 -24.02 -17.88
C ASP A 257 1.35 -24.21 -17.00
N ASP A 258 0.92 -23.14 -16.31
CA ASP A 258 -0.05 -23.24 -15.21
C ASP A 258 -1.41 -22.56 -15.48
N ALA A 259 -1.62 -21.98 -16.66
CA ALA A 259 -2.85 -21.23 -16.94
C ALA A 259 -3.35 -21.37 -18.38
N VAL A 260 -4.65 -21.11 -18.58
CA VAL A 260 -5.31 -20.99 -19.87
C VAL A 260 -6.09 -19.68 -19.89
N ALA A 261 -5.94 -18.90 -20.96
CA ALA A 261 -6.71 -17.69 -21.19
C ALA A 261 -7.58 -17.80 -22.43
N VAL A 262 -8.73 -17.14 -22.41
CA VAL A 262 -9.61 -16.96 -23.58
C VAL A 262 -9.64 -15.47 -23.92
N VAL A 263 -9.38 -15.14 -25.19
CA VAL A 263 -9.45 -13.80 -25.74
C VAL A 263 -10.76 -13.66 -26.54
N ALA A 264 -11.51 -12.58 -26.28
CA ALA A 264 -12.78 -12.33 -26.94
C ALA A 264 -13.04 -10.81 -27.13
N ASP A 265 -14.11 -10.45 -27.83
CA ASP A 265 -14.51 -9.07 -28.06
C ASP A 265 -14.86 -8.35 -26.73
N THR A 266 -15.49 -9.06 -25.80
CA THR A 266 -15.83 -8.57 -24.47
C THR A 266 -15.32 -9.50 -23.39
N TRP A 267 -15.07 -8.97 -22.20
CA TRP A 267 -14.65 -9.79 -21.06
C TRP A 267 -15.69 -10.86 -20.68
N TRP A 268 -16.98 -10.53 -20.80
CA TRP A 268 -18.05 -11.47 -20.52
C TRP A 268 -18.01 -12.68 -21.48
N GLN A 269 -17.78 -12.45 -22.78
CA GLN A 269 -17.63 -13.53 -23.74
C GLN A 269 -16.39 -14.39 -23.42
N ALA A 270 -15.25 -13.76 -23.08
CA ALA A 270 -14.05 -14.45 -22.70
C ALA A 270 -14.28 -15.33 -21.44
N LYS A 271 -14.91 -14.75 -20.41
CA LYS A 271 -15.17 -15.43 -19.12
C LYS A 271 -16.15 -16.60 -19.29
N THR A 272 -17.28 -16.39 -19.98
CA THR A 272 -18.28 -17.45 -20.19
C THR A 272 -17.77 -18.58 -21.10
N ALA A 273 -16.91 -18.26 -22.06
CA ALA A 273 -16.25 -19.30 -22.86
C ALA A 273 -15.23 -20.08 -22.04
N LEU A 274 -14.45 -19.40 -21.22
CA LEU A 274 -13.48 -20.03 -20.29
C LEU A 274 -14.17 -20.91 -19.24
N ASP A 275 -15.34 -20.52 -18.74
CA ASP A 275 -16.12 -21.32 -17.80
C ASP A 275 -16.64 -22.63 -18.43
N ALA A 276 -16.88 -22.62 -19.71
CA ALA A 276 -17.30 -23.80 -20.46
C ALA A 276 -16.12 -24.66 -20.95
N LEU A 277 -14.89 -24.18 -20.82
CA LEU A 277 -13.71 -24.93 -21.22
C LEU A 277 -13.35 -25.96 -20.15
N SER A 278 -13.34 -27.22 -20.53
CA SER A 278 -12.81 -28.30 -19.70
C SER A 278 -11.29 -28.27 -19.72
N ILE A 279 -10.67 -27.94 -18.59
CA ILE A 279 -9.21 -27.92 -18.42
C ILE A 279 -8.83 -29.09 -17.49
N GLN A 280 -7.90 -29.91 -17.92
CA GLN A 280 -7.30 -30.96 -17.12
C GLN A 280 -6.06 -30.41 -16.43
N TRP A 281 -6.00 -30.59 -15.11
CA TRP A 281 -4.94 -30.11 -14.27
C TRP A 281 -4.06 -31.25 -13.75
N ASP A 282 -2.77 -31.07 -13.75
CA ASP A 282 -1.81 -31.82 -12.95
C ASP A 282 -1.54 -31.01 -11.67
N SER A 283 -2.09 -31.45 -10.55
CA SER A 283 -1.94 -30.77 -9.26
C SER A 283 -0.55 -30.97 -8.61
N GLY A 284 0.29 -31.84 -9.16
CA GLY A 284 1.65 -32.07 -8.68
C GLY A 284 1.72 -32.58 -7.23
N GLN A 285 2.85 -32.32 -6.59
CA GLN A 285 3.16 -32.82 -5.24
C GLN A 285 2.33 -32.19 -4.11
N HIS A 286 1.65 -31.09 -4.37
CA HIS A 286 0.89 -30.33 -3.36
C HIS A 286 -0.61 -30.63 -3.37
N ALA A 287 -1.05 -31.63 -4.15
CA ALA A 287 -2.46 -31.99 -4.30
C ALA A 287 -3.20 -32.26 -2.99
N ASN A 288 -2.52 -32.76 -1.96
CA ASN A 288 -3.10 -33.13 -0.66
C ASN A 288 -2.66 -32.18 0.48
N ALA A 289 -2.09 -31.00 0.17
CA ALA A 289 -1.66 -30.07 1.21
C ALA A 289 -2.86 -29.45 1.93
N SER A 290 -2.72 -29.22 3.24
CA SER A 290 -3.78 -28.63 4.07
C SER A 290 -3.23 -27.68 5.12
N SER A 291 -4.09 -26.79 5.63
CA SER A 291 -3.75 -25.89 6.73
C SER A 291 -3.32 -26.64 7.99
N GLU A 292 -3.92 -27.80 8.29
CA GLU A 292 -3.54 -28.64 9.44
C GLU A 292 -2.13 -29.23 9.26
N ALA A 293 -1.78 -29.64 8.03
CA ALA A 293 -0.43 -30.11 7.74
C ALA A 293 0.60 -28.98 7.91
N PHE A 294 0.26 -27.78 7.47
CA PHE A 294 1.12 -26.62 7.70
C PHE A 294 1.30 -26.30 9.19
N ALA A 295 0.21 -26.31 9.97
CA ALA A 295 0.27 -26.05 11.41
C ALA A 295 1.23 -27.02 12.11
N LYS A 296 1.24 -28.31 11.74
CA LYS A 296 2.19 -29.29 12.28
C LYS A 296 3.64 -29.00 11.93
N VAL A 297 3.91 -28.61 10.67
CA VAL A 297 5.26 -28.22 10.22
C VAL A 297 5.75 -26.97 10.98
N LEU A 298 4.87 -26.00 11.21
CA LEU A 298 5.19 -24.81 11.97
C LEU A 298 5.45 -25.13 13.44
N GLN A 299 4.62 -25.95 14.05
CA GLN A 299 4.78 -26.39 15.44
C GLN A 299 6.12 -27.11 15.67
N ALA A 300 6.54 -27.96 14.74
CA ALA A 300 7.85 -28.63 14.81
C ALA A 300 9.03 -27.64 14.77
N GLY A 301 8.84 -26.42 14.26
CA GLY A 301 9.85 -25.38 14.26
C GLY A 301 10.14 -24.78 15.65
N PHE A 302 9.32 -25.03 16.66
CA PHE A 302 9.57 -24.53 18.01
C PHE A 302 10.81 -25.17 18.66
N ASP A 303 11.06 -26.43 18.33
CA ASP A 303 12.20 -27.19 18.86
C ASP A 303 13.38 -27.27 17.86
N ALA A 304 13.29 -26.53 16.76
CA ALA A 304 14.28 -26.55 15.70
C ALA A 304 15.63 -25.96 16.13
N THR A 305 16.71 -26.61 15.74
CA THR A 305 18.08 -26.17 15.99
C THR A 305 18.62 -25.23 14.90
N ASP A 306 17.94 -25.17 13.75
CA ASP A 306 18.27 -24.32 12.60
C ASP A 306 17.66 -22.91 12.66
N ALA A 307 17.12 -22.52 13.81
CA ALA A 307 16.55 -21.20 13.99
C ALA A 307 17.62 -20.10 14.02
N VAL A 308 17.36 -19.02 13.28
CA VAL A 308 18.27 -17.89 13.13
C VAL A 308 17.88 -16.77 14.09
N VAL A 309 18.86 -16.21 14.81
CA VAL A 309 18.66 -15.13 15.75
C VAL A 309 18.40 -13.80 15.03
N GLY A 310 17.29 -13.15 15.38
CA GLY A 310 16.92 -11.80 14.92
C GLY A 310 17.38 -10.70 15.85
N ASN A 311 17.09 -10.89 17.15
CA ASN A 311 17.43 -9.95 18.20
C ASN A 311 17.78 -10.73 19.48
N SER A 312 18.80 -10.30 20.21
CA SER A 312 19.19 -10.93 21.46
C SER A 312 19.89 -9.95 22.40
N ASN A 313 19.70 -10.18 23.71
CA ASN A 313 20.35 -9.45 24.78
C ASN A 313 20.47 -10.37 25.99
N GLY A 314 21.65 -10.49 26.60
CA GLY A 314 21.90 -11.40 27.73
C GLY A 314 21.68 -12.87 27.36
N ASP A 315 21.28 -13.68 28.37
CA ASP A 315 20.95 -15.11 28.23
C ASP A 315 19.50 -15.37 28.64
N ALA A 316 18.58 -15.22 27.71
CA ALA A 316 17.15 -15.41 27.97
C ALA A 316 16.81 -16.84 28.37
N ARG A 317 17.49 -17.84 27.79
CA ARG A 317 17.22 -19.25 28.12
C ARG A 317 17.61 -19.60 29.53
N ALA A 318 18.80 -19.20 29.99
CA ALA A 318 19.24 -19.39 31.37
C ALA A 318 18.36 -18.60 32.35
N ALA A 319 18.00 -17.35 32.02
CA ALA A 319 17.12 -16.52 32.84
C ALA A 319 15.72 -17.14 33.02
N ILE A 320 15.13 -17.69 31.95
CA ILE A 320 13.85 -18.40 32.02
C ILE A 320 13.98 -19.73 32.78
N ALA A 321 15.08 -20.48 32.60
CA ALA A 321 15.28 -21.75 33.23
C ALA A 321 15.40 -21.61 34.76
N SER A 322 16.05 -20.53 35.24
CA SER A 322 16.25 -20.24 36.68
C SER A 322 15.15 -19.37 37.31
N ALA A 323 14.14 -18.97 36.56
CA ALA A 323 13.08 -18.08 37.03
C ALA A 323 12.22 -18.72 38.11
N ALA A 324 11.77 -17.92 39.10
CA ALA A 324 10.86 -18.34 40.15
C ALA A 324 9.48 -18.78 39.59
N ARG A 325 9.06 -18.14 38.50
CA ARG A 325 7.81 -18.44 37.78
C ARG A 325 8.02 -18.31 36.28
N ARG A 326 7.27 -19.10 35.48
CA ARG A 326 7.27 -19.04 34.03
C ARG A 326 5.88 -18.78 33.50
N VAL A 327 5.80 -18.01 32.42
CA VAL A 327 4.60 -17.82 31.61
C VAL A 327 4.94 -18.26 30.20
N GLU A 328 4.09 -19.05 29.59
CA GLU A 328 4.28 -19.53 28.21
C GLU A 328 2.96 -19.43 27.45
N ALA A 329 3.04 -19.05 26.17
CA ALA A 329 1.91 -19.03 25.27
C ALA A 329 2.33 -19.38 23.83
N VAL A 330 1.39 -19.89 23.07
CA VAL A 330 1.55 -20.14 21.63
C VAL A 330 0.44 -19.43 20.88
N TYR A 331 0.84 -18.65 19.90
CA TYR A 331 -0.07 -17.92 18.99
C TYR A 331 0.11 -18.37 17.56
N ALA A 332 -0.94 -18.25 16.76
CA ALA A 332 -0.93 -18.55 15.33
C ALA A 332 -1.49 -17.39 14.54
N TYR A 333 -0.93 -17.14 13.36
CA TYR A 333 -1.44 -16.17 12.41
C TYR A 333 -1.65 -16.85 11.05
N PRO A 334 -2.89 -16.88 10.51
CA PRO A 334 -3.20 -17.59 9.28
C PRO A 334 -2.77 -16.79 8.04
N HIS A 335 -2.86 -17.44 6.88
CA HIS A 335 -2.77 -16.72 5.61
C HIS A 335 -3.89 -15.67 5.50
N GLN A 336 -3.54 -14.48 4.99
CA GLN A 336 -4.48 -13.41 4.69
C GLN A 336 -4.39 -13.03 3.22
N ASN A 337 -5.55 -12.78 2.60
CA ASN A 337 -5.63 -12.29 1.23
C ASN A 337 -5.57 -10.76 1.21
N HIS A 338 -5.00 -10.17 0.15
CA HIS A 338 -5.00 -8.72 -0.07
C HIS A 338 -6.41 -8.19 -0.37
N ALA A 339 -7.24 -9.00 -1.04
CA ALA A 339 -8.63 -8.72 -1.38
C ALA A 339 -8.85 -7.31 -1.95
N CYS A 340 -7.98 -6.89 -2.87
CA CYS A 340 -8.10 -5.59 -3.54
C CYS A 340 -9.48 -5.48 -4.19
N MET A 341 -10.18 -4.35 -4.03
CA MET A 341 -11.51 -4.18 -4.63
C MET A 341 -11.47 -4.29 -6.16
N GLU A 342 -10.43 -3.75 -6.79
CA GLU A 342 -10.10 -3.97 -8.19
C GLU A 342 -9.25 -5.23 -8.33
N PRO A 343 -9.73 -6.32 -8.99
CA PRO A 343 -8.93 -7.51 -9.29
C PRO A 343 -7.72 -7.19 -10.17
N MET A 344 -6.74 -8.11 -10.21
CA MET A 344 -5.54 -7.92 -11.03
C MET A 344 -5.93 -7.76 -12.50
N ASN A 345 -5.36 -6.74 -13.14
CA ASN A 345 -5.63 -6.42 -14.53
C ASN A 345 -4.46 -5.64 -15.17
N ALA A 346 -4.37 -5.74 -16.47
CA ALA A 346 -3.51 -4.89 -17.30
C ALA A 346 -3.98 -4.92 -18.76
N VAL A 347 -3.60 -3.91 -19.52
CA VAL A 347 -3.69 -3.92 -20.99
C VAL A 347 -2.27 -4.02 -21.54
N ALA A 348 -2.05 -4.86 -22.53
CA ALA A 348 -0.78 -4.91 -23.27
C ALA A 348 -1.02 -4.79 -24.78
N ARG A 349 -0.12 -4.09 -25.45
CA ARG A 349 0.01 -4.08 -26.91
C ARG A 349 1.43 -4.48 -27.27
N PHE A 350 1.55 -5.54 -28.05
CA PHE A 350 2.83 -6.11 -28.45
C PHE A 350 3.01 -6.05 -29.96
N THR A 351 4.19 -5.66 -30.41
CA THR A 351 4.68 -5.81 -31.78
C THR A 351 6.10 -6.39 -31.73
N ALA A 352 6.67 -6.77 -32.86
CA ALA A 352 8.02 -7.36 -32.91
C ALA A 352 9.13 -6.42 -32.38
N ASP A 353 8.87 -5.12 -32.31
CA ASP A 353 9.84 -4.10 -31.93
C ASP A 353 9.42 -3.22 -30.74
N ARG A 354 8.20 -3.40 -30.19
CA ARG A 354 7.70 -2.61 -29.06
C ARG A 354 6.69 -3.38 -28.20
N CYS A 355 6.81 -3.21 -26.88
CA CYS A 355 5.84 -3.68 -25.91
C CYS A 355 5.38 -2.52 -25.03
N GLU A 356 4.07 -2.29 -24.97
CA GLU A 356 3.46 -1.24 -24.15
C GLU A 356 2.46 -1.88 -23.19
N VAL A 357 2.51 -1.49 -21.91
CA VAL A 357 1.64 -2.03 -20.85
C VAL A 357 1.01 -0.89 -20.07
N TRP A 358 -0.30 -0.91 -19.91
CA TRP A 358 -1.06 -0.03 -19.02
C TRP A 358 -1.55 -0.84 -17.84
N THR A 359 -1.10 -0.49 -16.63
CA THR A 359 -1.40 -1.33 -15.46
C THR A 359 -1.46 -0.54 -14.15
N PRO A 360 -2.41 -0.88 -13.27
CA PRO A 360 -2.38 -0.43 -11.88
C PRO A 360 -1.27 -1.17 -11.12
N THR A 361 -0.17 -0.49 -10.84
CA THR A 361 1.02 -1.05 -10.17
C THR A 361 1.56 -0.15 -9.07
N GLN A 362 2.04 -0.74 -7.99
CA GLN A 362 2.79 -0.05 -6.93
C GLN A 362 4.28 0.13 -7.28
N ASN A 363 4.74 -0.47 -8.38
CA ASN A 363 6.13 -0.39 -8.81
C ASN A 363 6.26 -0.45 -10.34
N GLY A 364 6.29 0.73 -10.97
CA GLY A 364 6.38 0.85 -12.42
C GLY A 364 7.65 0.22 -13.00
N GLU A 365 8.79 0.31 -12.30
CA GLU A 365 10.05 -0.29 -12.77
C GLU A 365 10.00 -1.82 -12.74
N ALA A 366 9.40 -2.42 -11.71
CA ALA A 366 9.21 -3.87 -11.66
C ALA A 366 8.20 -4.36 -12.70
N ALA A 367 7.17 -3.55 -13.01
CA ALA A 367 6.24 -3.83 -14.10
C ALA A 367 6.94 -3.76 -15.46
N LEU A 368 7.83 -2.78 -15.67
CA LEU A 368 8.65 -2.66 -16.89
C LEU A 368 9.58 -3.85 -17.07
N ALA A 369 10.24 -4.30 -15.99
CA ALA A 369 11.08 -5.49 -16.00
C ALA A 369 10.27 -6.75 -16.37
N ALA A 370 9.07 -6.90 -15.79
CA ALA A 370 8.16 -8.00 -16.13
C ALA A 370 7.69 -7.96 -17.59
N ALA A 371 7.40 -6.77 -18.12
CA ALA A 371 7.03 -6.60 -19.53
C ALA A 371 8.20 -6.92 -20.48
N SER A 372 9.41 -6.49 -20.15
CA SER A 372 10.63 -6.79 -20.91
C SER A 372 10.92 -8.30 -20.94
N GLU A 373 10.85 -8.95 -19.78
CA GLU A 373 11.06 -10.40 -19.65
C GLU A 373 10.04 -11.20 -20.48
N ALA A 374 8.73 -10.92 -20.30
CA ALA A 374 7.67 -11.66 -20.98
C ALA A 374 7.62 -11.41 -22.50
N SER A 375 7.94 -10.19 -22.93
CA SER A 375 7.99 -9.86 -24.36
C SER A 375 9.22 -10.42 -25.08
N GLY A 376 10.31 -10.63 -24.33
CA GLY A 376 11.63 -10.93 -24.90
C GLY A 376 12.33 -9.70 -25.52
N LEU A 377 11.76 -8.50 -25.33
CA LEU A 377 12.33 -7.26 -25.84
C LEU A 377 13.17 -6.57 -24.76
N PRO A 378 14.25 -5.87 -25.13
CA PRO A 378 15.01 -5.07 -24.17
C PRO A 378 14.14 -3.97 -23.56
N ALA A 379 14.41 -3.59 -22.32
CA ALA A 379 13.62 -2.58 -21.57
C ALA A 379 13.44 -1.25 -22.34
N ALA A 380 14.43 -0.85 -23.15
CA ALA A 380 14.35 0.35 -23.99
C ALA A 380 13.27 0.28 -25.09
N LYS A 381 12.78 -0.92 -25.44
CA LYS A 381 11.67 -1.14 -26.37
C LYS A 381 10.34 -1.42 -25.65
N CYS A 382 10.35 -1.35 -24.34
CA CYS A 382 9.17 -1.53 -23.50
C CYS A 382 8.78 -0.23 -22.81
N GLU A 383 7.48 -0.02 -22.57
CA GLU A 383 7.02 1.08 -21.72
C GLU A 383 5.84 0.63 -20.85
N VAL A 384 5.76 1.23 -19.64
CA VAL A 384 4.66 0.99 -18.72
C VAL A 384 4.01 2.31 -18.35
N TYR A 385 2.73 2.39 -18.64
CA TYR A 385 1.87 3.51 -18.25
C TYR A 385 1.14 3.13 -16.97
N LYS A 386 1.49 3.80 -15.87
CA LYS A 386 0.86 3.56 -14.56
C LYS A 386 -0.55 4.14 -14.54
N ILE A 387 -1.48 3.37 -14.00
CA ILE A 387 -2.86 3.79 -13.77
C ILE A 387 -3.12 3.81 -12.26
N ASN A 388 -4.01 4.68 -11.79
CA ASN A 388 -4.43 4.70 -10.41
C ASN A 388 -5.02 3.34 -9.99
N LEU A 389 -4.68 2.88 -8.79
CA LEU A 389 -5.02 1.54 -8.32
C LEU A 389 -6.34 1.55 -7.55
N GLY A 390 -7.22 0.62 -7.86
CA GLY A 390 -8.41 0.29 -7.07
C GLY A 390 -8.07 -0.59 -5.86
N GLY A 391 -7.02 -0.20 -5.12
CA GLY A 391 -6.42 -0.93 -4.03
C GLY A 391 -5.13 -1.64 -4.42
N GLY A 392 -4.26 -1.86 -3.45
CA GLY A 392 -2.98 -2.53 -3.69
C GLY A 392 -2.55 -3.36 -2.49
N PHE A 393 -2.48 -2.75 -1.32
CA PHE A 393 -2.16 -3.36 -0.03
C PHE A 393 -0.85 -4.18 -0.01
N GLY A 394 -0.01 -4.03 -1.06
CA GLY A 394 1.22 -4.80 -1.26
C GLY A 394 1.17 -5.79 -2.42
N ARG A 395 -0.03 -6.27 -2.82
CA ARG A 395 -0.20 -7.25 -3.91
C ARG A 395 0.46 -6.83 -5.22
N ARG A 396 0.38 -5.54 -5.53
CA ARG A 396 0.85 -4.95 -6.79
C ARG A 396 2.29 -4.42 -6.71
N GLY A 397 3.06 -4.76 -5.63
CA GLY A 397 4.36 -4.15 -5.36
C GLY A 397 5.57 -4.91 -5.93
N ALA A 398 5.66 -6.19 -5.67
CA ALA A 398 6.87 -6.97 -5.96
C ALA A 398 6.73 -7.94 -7.14
N VAL A 399 5.63 -8.67 -7.20
CA VAL A 399 5.41 -9.71 -8.21
C VAL A 399 4.35 -9.25 -9.20
N HIS A 400 4.70 -9.16 -10.47
CA HIS A 400 3.86 -8.66 -11.56
C HIS A 400 3.43 -9.80 -12.49
N ASP A 401 2.88 -10.87 -11.92
CA ASP A 401 2.41 -12.05 -12.64
C ASP A 401 1.33 -11.71 -13.68
N TRP A 402 0.35 -10.85 -13.36
CA TRP A 402 -0.68 -10.40 -14.32
C TRP A 402 -0.10 -9.59 -15.49
N VAL A 403 1.03 -8.88 -15.29
CA VAL A 403 1.72 -8.16 -16.36
C VAL A 403 2.40 -9.14 -17.32
N ARG A 404 3.10 -10.16 -16.79
CA ARG A 404 3.67 -11.23 -17.63
C ARG A 404 2.60 -11.93 -18.45
N GLN A 405 1.51 -12.32 -17.80
CA GLN A 405 0.39 -13.01 -18.44
C GLN A 405 -0.23 -12.20 -19.58
N VAL A 406 -0.54 -10.92 -19.37
CA VAL A 406 -1.15 -10.10 -20.43
C VAL A 406 -0.20 -9.88 -21.60
N VAL A 407 1.11 -9.76 -21.35
CA VAL A 407 2.10 -9.62 -22.42
C VAL A 407 2.19 -10.92 -23.25
N GLU A 408 2.20 -12.08 -22.63
CA GLU A 408 2.19 -13.36 -23.31
C GLU A 408 0.92 -13.56 -24.15
N ILE A 409 -0.24 -13.17 -23.62
CA ILE A 409 -1.52 -13.20 -24.37
C ILE A 409 -1.44 -12.21 -25.55
N ALA A 410 -0.91 -11.01 -25.36
CA ALA A 410 -0.80 -10.00 -26.42
C ALA A 410 0.18 -10.39 -27.52
N LYS A 411 1.21 -11.20 -27.24
CA LYS A 411 2.11 -11.77 -28.27
C LYS A 411 1.36 -12.66 -29.27
N GLU A 412 0.29 -13.28 -28.84
CA GLU A 412 -0.58 -14.10 -29.70
C GLU A 412 -1.56 -13.26 -30.57
N MET A 413 -1.61 -11.94 -30.32
CA MET A 413 -2.47 -10.96 -31.01
C MET A 413 -1.67 -9.71 -31.43
N PRO A 414 -0.58 -9.83 -32.24
CA PRO A 414 0.34 -8.74 -32.53
C PRO A 414 -0.37 -7.49 -33.03
N GLY A 415 0.00 -6.31 -32.51
CA GLY A 415 -0.57 -5.00 -32.85
C GLY A 415 -1.90 -4.67 -32.17
N THR A 416 -2.62 -5.67 -31.66
CA THR A 416 -3.90 -5.49 -31.00
C THR A 416 -3.74 -5.27 -29.51
N PRO A 417 -4.32 -4.21 -28.92
CA PRO A 417 -4.36 -4.10 -27.46
C PRO A 417 -5.22 -5.22 -26.86
N VAL A 418 -4.74 -5.90 -25.83
CA VAL A 418 -5.48 -6.95 -25.11
C VAL A 418 -5.54 -6.57 -23.63
N LYS A 419 -6.75 -6.51 -23.08
CA LYS A 419 -6.99 -6.32 -21.64
C LYS A 419 -7.20 -7.66 -20.96
N LEU A 420 -6.30 -8.04 -20.06
CA LEU A 420 -6.49 -9.12 -19.11
C LEU A 420 -7.17 -8.58 -17.86
N LEU A 421 -8.28 -9.17 -17.45
CA LEU A 421 -8.93 -8.91 -16.17
C LEU A 421 -9.20 -10.24 -15.46
N TRP A 422 -8.63 -10.42 -14.28
CA TRP A 422 -8.92 -11.58 -13.44
C TRP A 422 -10.35 -11.50 -12.87
N SER A 423 -11.03 -12.61 -12.72
CA SER A 423 -12.24 -12.62 -11.91
C SER A 423 -11.90 -12.47 -10.43
N ARG A 424 -12.90 -12.21 -9.57
CA ARG A 424 -12.69 -12.16 -8.12
C ARG A 424 -12.15 -13.47 -7.59
N GLU A 425 -12.70 -14.58 -8.07
CA GLU A 425 -12.30 -15.92 -7.67
C GLU A 425 -10.85 -16.20 -8.06
N GLU A 426 -10.44 -15.82 -9.27
CA GLU A 426 -9.07 -15.96 -9.75
C GLU A 426 -8.10 -15.14 -8.90
N ASP A 427 -8.45 -13.88 -8.59
CA ASP A 427 -7.64 -12.98 -7.77
C ASP A 427 -7.45 -13.52 -6.34
N MET A 428 -8.49 -14.10 -5.75
CA MET A 428 -8.43 -14.61 -4.38
C MET A 428 -7.77 -15.99 -4.29
N LEU A 429 -7.91 -16.85 -5.30
CA LEU A 429 -7.23 -18.13 -5.37
C LEU A 429 -5.72 -17.99 -5.62
N HIS A 430 -5.33 -17.03 -6.47
CA HIS A 430 -3.95 -16.91 -6.98
C HIS A 430 -3.25 -15.63 -6.51
N GLY A 431 -3.64 -15.11 -5.34
CA GLY A 431 -2.97 -14.03 -4.67
C GLY A 431 -1.55 -14.36 -4.22
N ARG A 432 -0.92 -13.39 -3.58
CA ARG A 432 0.24 -13.56 -2.72
C ARG A 432 -0.24 -13.28 -1.30
N PHE A 433 -0.07 -14.22 -0.39
CA PHE A 433 -0.74 -14.17 0.91
C PHE A 433 0.16 -13.57 1.98
N HIS A 434 -0.44 -13.01 3.02
CA HIS A 434 0.31 -12.80 4.26
C HIS A 434 0.87 -14.14 4.71
N PRO A 435 2.14 -14.22 5.14
CA PRO A 435 2.76 -15.48 5.53
C PRO A 435 2.02 -16.12 6.72
N VAL A 436 1.84 -17.45 6.66
CA VAL A 436 1.39 -18.21 7.82
C VAL A 436 2.53 -18.38 8.79
N THR A 437 2.27 -18.10 10.08
CA THR A 437 3.27 -18.20 11.15
C THR A 437 2.64 -18.70 12.44
N GLN A 438 3.46 -19.30 13.30
CA GLN A 438 3.17 -19.57 14.70
C GLN A 438 4.30 -18.98 15.55
N CYS A 439 4.01 -18.63 16.79
CA CYS A 439 5.00 -18.13 17.70
C CYS A 439 4.82 -18.75 19.09
N LYS A 440 5.88 -19.31 19.63
CA LYS A 440 5.97 -19.71 21.05
C LYS A 440 6.71 -18.63 21.81
N LEU A 441 6.07 -18.09 22.84
CA LEU A 441 6.69 -17.14 23.77
C LEU A 441 6.83 -17.77 25.14
N SER A 442 7.96 -17.48 25.81
CA SER A 442 8.25 -17.90 27.16
C SER A 442 8.88 -16.75 27.94
N ALA A 443 8.36 -16.43 29.10
CA ALA A 443 8.91 -15.42 30.00
C ALA A 443 9.30 -16.03 31.32
N GLY A 444 10.47 -15.65 31.85
CA GLY A 444 10.89 -15.88 33.22
C GLY A 444 10.51 -14.68 34.09
N LEU A 445 10.01 -14.95 35.29
CA LEU A 445 9.63 -13.96 36.29
C LEU A 445 10.39 -14.20 37.63
N ASP A 446 10.81 -13.12 38.28
CA ASP A 446 11.30 -13.17 39.61
C ASP A 446 10.17 -13.35 40.65
N ALA A 447 10.52 -13.48 41.94
CA ALA A 447 9.54 -13.64 43.02
C ALA A 447 8.60 -12.43 43.20
N SER A 448 8.99 -11.24 42.66
CA SER A 448 8.21 -10.01 42.69
C SER A 448 7.36 -9.82 41.44
N GLY A 449 7.40 -10.77 40.48
CA GLY A 449 6.66 -10.69 39.22
C GLY A 449 7.32 -9.83 38.15
N ASN A 450 8.59 -9.45 38.27
CA ASN A 450 9.31 -8.75 37.22
C ASN A 450 9.82 -9.72 36.16
N VAL A 451 9.80 -9.32 34.93
CA VAL A 451 10.32 -10.10 33.78
C VAL A 451 11.85 -10.14 33.86
N THR A 452 12.43 -11.35 34.03
CA THR A 452 13.87 -11.59 34.03
C THR A 452 14.41 -11.98 32.67
N GLY A 453 13.58 -12.60 31.82
CA GLY A 453 13.93 -12.99 30.45
C GLY A 453 12.73 -13.24 29.59
N LEU A 454 12.86 -12.99 28.30
CA LEU A 454 11.84 -13.26 27.27
C LEU A 454 12.48 -14.02 26.11
N HIS A 455 11.88 -15.13 25.70
CA HIS A 455 12.18 -15.83 24.45
C HIS A 455 10.94 -15.83 23.55
N MET A 456 11.10 -15.35 22.32
CA MET A 456 10.10 -15.35 21.29
C MET A 456 10.61 -16.17 20.09
N ARG A 457 10.11 -17.40 19.94
CA ARG A 457 10.42 -18.30 18.83
C ARG A 457 9.33 -18.19 17.77
N ILE A 458 9.64 -17.54 16.65
CA ILE A 458 8.77 -17.49 15.47
C ILE A 458 9.06 -18.72 14.60
N SER A 459 8.03 -19.43 14.17
CA SER A 459 8.11 -20.48 13.17
C SER A 459 7.16 -20.16 12.02
N GLY A 460 7.68 -20.05 10.80
CA GLY A 460 6.81 -19.67 9.69
C GLY A 460 7.51 -19.31 8.39
N GLN A 461 6.71 -18.83 7.46
CA GLN A 461 7.17 -18.47 6.12
C GLN A 461 8.03 -17.19 6.12
N SER A 462 9.04 -17.22 5.25
CA SER A 462 9.82 -16.04 4.86
C SER A 462 9.22 -15.42 3.59
N ILE A 463 8.89 -14.13 3.66
CA ILE A 463 8.47 -13.38 2.47
C ILE A 463 9.63 -13.28 1.47
N LEU A 464 10.85 -13.00 1.96
CA LEU A 464 12.00 -12.86 1.06
C LEU A 464 12.34 -14.18 0.36
N ALA A 465 12.21 -15.33 1.03
CA ALA A 465 12.43 -16.62 0.37
C ALA A 465 11.48 -16.82 -0.84
N GLY A 466 10.26 -16.32 -0.76
CA GLY A 466 9.27 -16.43 -1.83
C GLY A 466 9.28 -15.31 -2.87
N VAL A 467 9.93 -14.17 -2.59
CA VAL A 467 9.85 -12.96 -3.44
C VAL A 467 11.23 -12.46 -3.88
N PHE A 468 12.20 -12.45 -2.98
CA PHE A 468 13.57 -11.95 -3.23
C PHE A 468 14.61 -12.84 -2.52
N PRO A 469 14.73 -14.13 -2.89
CA PRO A 469 15.60 -15.08 -2.19
C PRO A 469 17.06 -14.64 -2.12
N GLN A 470 17.52 -13.84 -3.08
CA GLN A 470 18.88 -13.28 -3.12
C GLN A 470 19.15 -12.29 -1.95
N ASN A 471 18.12 -11.83 -1.25
CA ASN A 471 18.25 -10.93 -0.10
C ASN A 471 18.35 -11.67 1.25
N ILE A 472 18.22 -13.00 1.23
CA ILE A 472 18.48 -13.83 2.41
C ILE A 472 20.00 -13.99 2.57
N LYS A 473 20.50 -13.65 3.75
CA LYS A 473 21.91 -13.82 4.11
C LYS A 473 21.99 -14.71 5.35
N ASP A 474 22.83 -15.72 5.30
CA ASP A 474 23.06 -16.67 6.40
C ASP A 474 21.76 -17.28 6.95
N GLY A 475 20.81 -17.59 6.04
CA GLY A 475 19.48 -18.10 6.41
C GLY A 475 18.53 -17.09 7.05
N LYS A 476 18.94 -15.83 7.23
CA LYS A 476 18.17 -14.77 7.89
C LYS A 476 17.35 -13.97 6.90
N ASP A 477 16.03 -13.95 7.13
CA ASP A 477 15.11 -12.97 6.55
C ASP A 477 14.91 -11.82 7.57
N PRO A 478 15.51 -10.63 7.37
CA PRO A 478 15.37 -9.53 8.31
C PRO A 478 13.94 -8.99 8.40
N VAL A 479 13.10 -9.24 7.39
CA VAL A 479 11.71 -8.78 7.36
C VAL A 479 10.85 -9.51 8.40
N VAL A 480 11.22 -10.75 8.77
CA VAL A 480 10.51 -11.51 9.82
C VAL A 480 10.54 -10.80 11.17
N PHE A 481 11.60 -10.06 11.44
CA PHE A 481 11.82 -9.40 12.75
C PHE A 481 11.30 -7.95 12.82
N GLN A 482 10.45 -7.53 11.90
CA GLN A 482 9.86 -6.19 11.94
C GLN A 482 9.07 -5.96 13.24
N GLY A 483 9.34 -4.82 13.90
CA GLY A 483 8.77 -4.47 15.19
C GLY A 483 9.47 -5.15 16.40
N LEU A 484 10.48 -5.99 16.15
CA LEU A 484 11.19 -6.77 17.19
C LEU A 484 12.69 -6.48 17.21
N ASN A 485 13.21 -5.54 16.42
CA ASN A 485 14.61 -5.17 16.37
C ASN A 485 15.03 -4.36 17.61
N ASP A 486 16.33 -4.34 17.91
CA ASP A 486 16.87 -3.74 19.13
C ASP A 486 16.99 -2.22 19.08
N GLY A 487 17.10 -1.58 18.04
CA GLY A 487 17.20 -0.12 17.98
C GLY A 487 17.92 0.40 16.76
N GLY A 488 17.72 1.69 16.47
CA GLY A 488 18.30 2.36 15.32
C GLY A 488 17.67 2.00 13.98
N GLY A 489 16.66 1.11 13.96
CA GLY A 489 15.97 0.66 12.76
C GLY A 489 14.59 1.29 12.58
N GLU A 490 13.93 0.91 11.49
CA GLU A 490 12.59 1.39 11.13
C GLU A 490 11.46 0.69 11.89
N ALA A 491 11.76 -0.36 12.65
CA ALA A 491 10.77 -1.21 13.30
C ALA A 491 11.33 -1.85 14.58
N MET A 492 11.29 -1.08 15.68
CA MET A 492 11.88 -1.44 16.97
C MET A 492 10.89 -2.07 17.93
N ILE A 493 11.41 -2.91 18.86
CA ILE A 493 10.64 -3.56 19.92
C ILE A 493 10.23 -2.54 20.97
N GLY A 494 9.79 -1.67 21.24
CA GLY A 494 9.39 -0.69 22.27
C GLY A 494 9.51 -1.11 23.74
N TYR A 495 10.10 -2.25 24.03
CA TYR A 495 10.26 -2.81 25.37
C TYR A 495 11.71 -3.16 25.69
N SER A 496 12.11 -2.98 26.95
CA SER A 496 13.43 -3.37 27.47
C SER A 496 13.29 -4.60 28.37
N PHE A 497 13.92 -5.69 27.97
CA PHE A 497 14.02 -6.92 28.77
C PHE A 497 15.47 -7.12 29.24
N PRO A 498 15.71 -7.54 30.49
CA PRO A 498 17.08 -7.84 30.98
C PRO A 498 17.78 -8.91 30.13
N ASN A 499 17.03 -9.93 29.70
CA ASN A 499 17.50 -10.98 28.82
C ASN A 499 16.42 -11.20 27.73
N LEU A 500 16.80 -11.12 26.48
CA LEU A 500 15.91 -11.26 25.32
C LEU A 500 16.50 -12.21 24.30
N LEU A 501 15.66 -13.06 23.72
CA LEU A 501 15.97 -13.83 22.53
C LEU A 501 14.76 -13.81 21.59
N VAL A 502 14.96 -13.31 20.39
CA VAL A 502 13.98 -13.43 19.28
C VAL A 502 14.66 -14.20 18.16
N ASP A 503 14.11 -15.34 17.82
CA ASP A 503 14.66 -16.19 16.76
C ASP A 503 13.57 -16.74 15.82
N HIS A 504 13.96 -17.19 14.64
CA HIS A 504 13.07 -17.65 13.59
C HIS A 504 13.51 -18.98 13.02
N ALA A 505 12.61 -19.97 13.07
CA ALA A 505 12.71 -21.23 12.34
C ALA A 505 11.94 -21.08 11.01
N MET A 506 12.66 -20.97 9.90
CA MET A 506 12.06 -20.80 8.58
C MET A 506 11.36 -22.07 8.15
N ARG A 507 10.04 -21.98 7.91
CA ARG A 507 9.18 -23.06 7.44
C ARG A 507 8.29 -22.52 6.33
N ASN A 508 8.54 -22.94 5.08
CA ASN A 508 7.90 -22.40 3.89
C ASN A 508 6.93 -23.41 3.25
N PRO A 509 5.65 -23.47 3.67
CA PRO A 509 4.60 -24.16 2.90
C PRO A 509 4.53 -23.63 1.46
N HIS A 510 3.92 -24.40 0.55
CA HIS A 510 3.91 -24.11 -0.89
C HIS A 510 3.08 -22.90 -1.31
N VAL A 511 2.17 -22.41 -0.47
CA VAL A 511 1.36 -21.20 -0.76
C VAL A 511 2.27 -19.98 -0.80
N PRO A 512 2.30 -19.19 -1.89
CA PRO A 512 3.29 -18.14 -2.06
C PRO A 512 3.03 -16.94 -1.15
N PRO A 513 4.00 -16.55 -0.29
CA PRO A 513 3.86 -15.38 0.55
C PRO A 513 4.08 -14.08 -0.23
N GLY A 514 3.59 -12.96 0.34
CA GLY A 514 3.77 -11.62 -0.21
C GLY A 514 3.72 -10.53 0.87
N PHE A 515 3.98 -9.31 0.43
CA PHE A 515 3.96 -8.12 1.29
C PHE A 515 2.51 -7.63 1.50
N TRP A 516 1.80 -8.21 2.45
CA TRP A 516 0.49 -7.75 2.85
C TRP A 516 0.62 -6.48 3.73
N ARG A 517 -0.30 -5.52 3.68
CA ARG A 517 -0.24 -4.24 4.41
C ARG A 517 0.13 -4.45 5.89
N GLY A 518 1.21 -3.79 6.35
CA GLY A 518 1.81 -3.96 7.67
C GLY A 518 2.94 -5.01 7.70
N VAL A 519 2.99 -5.91 6.70
CA VAL A 519 4.03 -6.95 6.57
C VAL A 519 4.09 -7.80 7.86
N ASN A 520 5.28 -8.14 8.36
CA ASN A 520 5.41 -8.94 9.58
C ASN A 520 5.17 -8.16 10.89
N LEU A 521 4.98 -6.84 10.84
CA LEU A 521 4.52 -6.08 12.02
C LEU A 521 3.18 -6.59 12.56
N ASN A 522 2.30 -7.10 11.68
CA ASN A 522 0.96 -7.53 12.06
C ASN A 522 1.00 -8.63 13.11
N GLN A 523 1.52 -9.81 12.74
CA GLN A 523 1.58 -10.93 13.67
C GLN A 523 2.55 -10.69 14.83
N ASN A 524 3.68 -10.00 14.60
CA ASN A 524 4.66 -9.74 15.64
C ASN A 524 4.08 -8.86 16.74
N ALA A 525 3.30 -7.82 16.38
CA ALA A 525 2.61 -6.99 17.36
C ALA A 525 1.55 -7.81 18.14
N ILE A 526 0.75 -8.61 17.43
CA ILE A 526 -0.25 -9.47 18.10
C ILE A 526 0.43 -10.41 19.10
N TYR A 527 1.48 -11.10 18.68
CA TYR A 527 2.19 -12.07 19.54
C TYR A 527 2.75 -11.40 20.79
N LEU A 528 3.47 -10.29 20.61
CA LEU A 528 4.13 -9.62 21.73
C LEU A 528 3.12 -8.94 22.65
N GLU A 529 2.16 -8.20 22.14
CA GLU A 529 1.22 -7.43 22.92
C GLU A 529 0.22 -8.30 23.69
N CYS A 530 -0.28 -9.40 23.08
CA CYS A 530 -1.09 -10.38 23.78
C CYS A 530 -0.28 -11.08 24.89
N PHE A 531 0.97 -11.39 24.62
CA PHE A 531 1.81 -12.05 25.64
C PHE A 531 2.17 -11.12 26.82
N ILE A 532 2.35 -9.82 26.59
CA ILE A 532 2.50 -8.82 27.66
C ILE A 532 1.24 -8.79 28.56
N ASP A 533 0.04 -8.90 27.97
CA ASP A 533 -1.20 -8.97 28.75
C ASP A 533 -1.30 -10.28 29.55
N GLU A 534 -0.83 -11.41 29.00
CA GLU A 534 -0.75 -12.67 29.76
C GLU A 534 0.21 -12.58 30.96
N ILE A 535 1.35 -11.92 30.79
CA ILE A 535 2.28 -11.64 31.87
C ILE A 535 1.61 -10.75 32.92
N ALA A 536 0.91 -9.69 32.54
CA ALA A 536 0.19 -8.79 33.43
C ALA A 536 -0.87 -9.56 34.25
N ALA A 537 -1.68 -10.38 33.60
CA ALA A 537 -2.70 -11.22 34.23
C ALA A 537 -2.04 -12.25 35.20
N ALA A 538 -0.99 -12.93 34.75
CA ALA A 538 -0.28 -13.90 35.55
C ALA A 538 0.37 -13.30 36.82
N THR A 539 0.73 -12.02 36.81
CA THR A 539 1.35 -11.31 37.93
C THR A 539 0.40 -10.38 38.67
N ASN A 540 -0.87 -10.35 38.27
CA ASN A 540 -1.90 -9.43 38.79
C ASN A 540 -1.47 -7.96 38.76
N GLN A 541 -0.75 -7.58 37.67
CA GLN A 541 -0.34 -6.20 37.40
C GLN A 541 -1.32 -5.55 36.41
N ASP A 542 -1.49 -4.22 36.49
CA ASP A 542 -2.19 -3.48 35.49
C ASP A 542 -1.41 -3.54 34.14
N PRO A 543 -2.06 -3.90 33.02
CA PRO A 543 -1.39 -4.02 31.72
C PRO A 543 -0.70 -2.74 31.25
N LEU A 544 -1.22 -1.56 31.61
CA LEU A 544 -0.60 -0.27 31.29
C LEU A 544 0.66 -0.04 32.12
N GLU A 545 0.60 -0.33 33.44
CA GLU A 545 1.74 -0.12 34.35
C GLU A 545 2.90 -1.08 33.99
N LEU A 546 2.60 -2.33 33.64
CA LEU A 546 3.61 -3.26 33.16
C LEU A 546 4.31 -2.74 31.89
N ARG A 547 3.52 -2.22 30.93
CA ARG A 547 4.08 -1.61 29.70
C ARG A 547 4.92 -0.39 30.01
N ARG A 548 4.46 0.52 30.86
CA ARG A 548 5.21 1.70 31.31
C ARG A 548 6.57 1.35 31.90
N LYS A 549 6.60 0.32 32.73
CA LYS A 549 7.83 -0.18 33.35
C LYS A 549 8.81 -0.72 32.30
N LEU A 550 8.33 -1.51 31.34
CA LEU A 550 9.16 -2.06 30.27
C LEU A 550 9.59 -1.02 29.22
N MET A 551 8.85 0.09 29.10
CA MET A 551 9.10 1.16 28.12
C MET A 551 9.98 2.29 28.63
N GLY A 552 10.53 2.23 29.85
CA GLY A 552 11.27 3.34 30.46
C GLY A 552 12.42 3.91 29.60
N LYS A 553 12.98 3.11 28.69
CA LYS A 553 14.03 3.54 27.74
C LYS A 553 13.50 3.91 26.35
N HIS A 554 12.19 3.91 26.14
CA HIS A 554 11.54 4.11 24.84
C HIS A 554 10.53 5.28 24.87
N PRO A 555 11.00 6.53 24.98
CA PRO A 555 10.14 7.69 25.29
C PRO A 555 9.03 7.96 24.26
N LYS A 556 9.25 7.68 22.96
CA LYS A 556 8.23 7.88 21.93
C LYS A 556 7.13 6.82 21.98
N HIS A 557 7.49 5.56 22.24
CA HIS A 557 6.51 4.48 22.49
C HIS A 557 5.68 4.82 23.73
N LEU A 558 6.35 5.21 24.81
CA LEU A 558 5.71 5.56 26.09
C LEU A 558 4.77 6.78 25.93
N ALA A 559 5.17 7.78 25.15
CA ALA A 559 4.36 8.97 24.89
C ALA A 559 3.06 8.63 24.14
N THR A 560 3.13 7.81 23.09
CA THR A 560 1.93 7.38 22.35
C THR A 560 1.02 6.50 23.21
N LEU A 561 1.58 5.59 23.99
CA LEU A 561 0.80 4.74 24.91
C LEU A 561 0.09 5.57 25.99
N ASN A 562 0.78 6.52 26.62
CA ASN A 562 0.18 7.38 27.64
C ASN A 562 -0.94 8.24 27.06
N ALA A 563 -0.77 8.81 25.86
CA ALA A 563 -1.80 9.58 25.20
C ALA A 563 -3.08 8.78 24.94
N VAL A 564 -2.93 7.52 24.54
CA VAL A 564 -4.07 6.60 24.35
C VAL A 564 -4.73 6.24 25.67
N ALA A 565 -3.94 5.90 26.69
CA ALA A 565 -4.46 5.52 28.01
C ALA A 565 -5.27 6.66 28.65
N GLU A 566 -4.72 7.89 28.61
CA GLU A 566 -5.39 9.09 29.08
C GLU A 566 -6.73 9.31 28.36
N ARG A 567 -6.70 9.28 27.03
CA ARG A 567 -7.90 9.57 26.21
C ARG A 567 -8.95 8.46 26.27
N ALA A 568 -8.55 7.21 26.40
CA ALA A 568 -9.46 6.09 26.60
C ALA A 568 -10.05 6.07 28.02
N GLY A 569 -9.54 6.88 28.94
CA GLY A 569 -9.96 6.87 30.34
C GLY A 569 -9.53 5.57 31.04
N TRP A 570 -8.33 5.08 30.77
CA TRP A 570 -7.79 3.87 31.43
C TRP A 570 -7.84 4.00 32.95
N GLY A 571 -8.15 2.92 33.64
CA GLY A 571 -8.36 2.95 35.09
C GLY A 571 -9.80 3.22 35.54
N ASN A 572 -10.64 3.80 34.66
CA ASN A 572 -12.06 3.90 34.93
C ASN A 572 -12.82 2.77 34.23
N PRO A 573 -13.93 2.25 34.81
CA PRO A 573 -14.76 1.26 34.12
C PRO A 573 -15.25 1.79 32.76
N ALA A 574 -15.20 0.97 31.71
CA ALA A 574 -15.85 1.29 30.46
C ALA A 574 -17.39 1.21 30.69
N PRO A 575 -18.17 2.14 30.13
CA PRO A 575 -19.62 2.05 30.22
C PRO A 575 -20.13 0.82 29.46
N ASP A 576 -21.10 0.12 30.06
CA ASP A 576 -21.78 -1.00 29.39
C ASP A 576 -22.50 -0.50 28.13
N VAL A 577 -22.50 -1.33 27.08
CA VAL A 577 -23.17 -1.01 25.80
C VAL A 577 -24.19 -2.10 25.50
N ASP A 578 -25.43 -1.70 25.24
CA ASP A 578 -26.55 -2.60 24.93
C ASP A 578 -26.72 -3.72 25.99
N GLY A 579 -26.43 -3.42 27.27
CA GLY A 579 -26.51 -4.37 28.39
C GLY A 579 -25.31 -5.36 28.45
N GLN A 580 -24.32 -5.21 27.62
CA GLN A 580 -23.11 -6.02 27.62
C GLN A 580 -21.96 -5.30 28.34
N LYS A 581 -21.24 -6.04 29.17
CA LYS A 581 -20.04 -5.54 29.80
C LYS A 581 -18.93 -5.28 28.79
N VAL A 582 -18.34 -4.08 28.85
CA VAL A 582 -17.27 -3.66 27.95
C VAL A 582 -15.92 -3.77 28.66
N PHE A 583 -14.93 -4.30 27.94
CA PHE A 583 -13.54 -4.45 28.38
C PHE A 583 -12.62 -3.62 27.50
N ARG A 584 -11.45 -3.24 28.05
CA ARG A 584 -10.42 -2.50 27.35
C ARG A 584 -9.16 -3.32 27.20
N GLY A 585 -8.53 -3.23 26.01
CA GLY A 585 -7.21 -3.77 25.72
C GLY A 585 -6.31 -2.71 25.10
N LEU A 586 -5.01 -2.74 25.45
CA LEU A 586 -3.97 -1.84 24.92
C LEU A 586 -2.98 -2.60 24.04
N ALA A 587 -2.55 -1.96 22.96
CA ALA A 587 -1.46 -2.45 22.14
C ALA A 587 -0.63 -1.28 21.58
N GLN A 588 0.64 -1.54 21.29
CA GLN A 588 1.53 -0.57 20.65
C GLN A 588 2.44 -1.25 19.63
N THR A 589 2.93 -0.48 18.65
CA THR A 589 3.97 -0.96 17.74
C THR A 589 4.74 0.21 17.11
N HIS A 590 5.93 -0.08 16.60
CA HIS A 590 6.72 0.85 15.80
C HIS A 590 7.07 0.20 14.46
N GLY A 591 6.78 0.89 13.39
CA GLY A 591 7.15 0.41 12.06
C GLY A 591 7.17 1.52 11.03
N PHE A 592 8.06 1.36 10.05
CA PHE A 592 8.21 2.29 8.93
C PHE A 592 8.38 3.76 9.38
N GLY A 593 9.03 3.97 10.54
CA GLY A 593 9.31 5.29 11.11
C GLY A 593 8.14 5.93 11.85
N SER A 594 7.08 5.20 12.17
CA SER A 594 5.92 5.70 12.91
C SER A 594 5.67 4.88 14.17
N TYR A 595 5.34 5.56 15.27
CA TYR A 595 4.93 4.97 16.54
C TYR A 595 3.41 5.00 16.63
N VAL A 596 2.79 3.90 17.00
CA VAL A 596 1.34 3.80 17.14
C VAL A 596 1.01 3.07 18.43
N ALA A 597 0.03 3.58 19.17
CA ALA A 597 -0.62 2.86 20.24
C ALA A 597 -2.13 2.94 20.06
N ALA A 598 -2.85 1.93 20.53
CA ALA A 598 -4.31 1.88 20.47
C ALA A 598 -4.90 1.25 21.74
N CYS A 599 -6.10 1.71 22.08
CA CYS A 599 -6.98 1.08 23.08
C CYS A 599 -8.28 0.69 22.39
N ALA A 600 -8.66 -0.57 22.45
CA ALA A 600 -9.93 -1.06 21.96
C ALA A 600 -10.90 -1.31 23.12
N GLU A 601 -12.16 -0.90 22.93
CA GLU A 601 -13.29 -1.24 23.82
C GLU A 601 -14.11 -2.33 23.14
N VAL A 602 -14.23 -3.47 23.80
CA VAL A 602 -14.84 -4.67 23.24
C VAL A 602 -15.81 -5.34 24.20
N SER A 603 -16.81 -6.03 23.68
CA SER A 603 -17.63 -6.98 24.43
C SER A 603 -17.65 -8.34 23.74
N VAL A 604 -17.92 -9.37 24.50
CA VAL A 604 -18.16 -10.73 24.01
C VAL A 604 -19.51 -11.18 24.52
N ASN A 605 -20.39 -11.58 23.62
CA ASN A 605 -21.72 -12.07 23.99
C ASN A 605 -21.67 -13.54 24.51
N ALA A 606 -22.84 -14.05 24.90
CA ALA A 606 -22.96 -15.43 25.41
C ALA A 606 -22.57 -16.51 24.36
N ASP A 607 -22.70 -16.19 23.09
CA ASP A 607 -22.34 -17.08 21.98
C ASP A 607 -20.85 -16.99 21.59
N GLY A 608 -20.08 -16.16 22.31
CA GLY A 608 -18.65 -15.94 22.05
C GLY A 608 -18.35 -14.96 20.92
N GLU A 609 -19.33 -14.24 20.42
CA GLU A 609 -19.12 -13.25 19.37
C GLU A 609 -18.51 -11.95 19.92
N LEU A 610 -17.39 -11.57 19.34
CA LEU A 610 -16.66 -10.33 19.65
C LEU A 610 -17.31 -9.13 18.94
N ARG A 611 -17.57 -8.08 19.69
CA ARG A 611 -17.97 -6.76 19.16
C ARG A 611 -16.98 -5.69 19.58
N VAL A 612 -16.48 -4.94 18.62
CA VAL A 612 -15.62 -3.77 18.87
C VAL A 612 -16.52 -2.51 18.88
N HIS A 613 -16.54 -1.81 20.00
CA HIS A 613 -17.39 -0.64 20.20
C HIS A 613 -16.69 0.67 19.88
N ARG A 614 -15.42 0.78 20.32
CA ARG A 614 -14.62 2.00 20.18
C ARG A 614 -13.14 1.64 20.06
N ILE A 615 -12.40 2.43 19.27
CA ILE A 615 -10.95 2.37 19.21
C ILE A 615 -10.41 3.79 19.40
N VAL A 616 -9.52 3.96 20.36
CA VAL A 616 -8.73 5.19 20.57
C VAL A 616 -7.31 4.91 20.13
N ALA A 617 -6.75 5.74 19.25
CA ALA A 617 -5.39 5.57 18.74
C ALA A 617 -4.59 6.88 18.81
N ALA A 618 -3.29 6.75 19.06
CA ALA A 618 -2.32 7.82 18.95
C ALA A 618 -1.19 7.41 18.00
N THR A 619 -0.73 8.37 17.18
CA THR A 619 0.35 8.14 16.21
C THR A 619 1.37 9.28 16.27
N ASP A 620 2.66 8.93 16.35
CA ASP A 620 3.78 9.84 16.05
C ASP A 620 4.43 9.38 14.75
N CYS A 621 4.20 10.13 13.67
CA CYS A 621 4.77 9.90 12.34
C CYS A 621 5.78 10.99 11.94
N GLY A 622 6.24 11.81 12.89
CA GLY A 622 7.06 12.98 12.62
C GLY A 622 6.26 14.13 12.00
N TYR A 623 6.80 14.79 10.97
CA TYR A 623 6.11 15.91 10.32
C TYR A 623 4.90 15.43 9.50
N ALA A 624 3.73 15.98 9.81
CA ALA A 624 2.50 15.71 9.08
C ALA A 624 2.43 16.56 7.81
N ALA A 625 2.51 15.93 6.64
CA ALA A 625 2.30 16.67 5.38
C ALA A 625 0.84 17.11 5.23
N ASN A 626 -0.11 16.20 5.52
CA ASN A 626 -1.54 16.46 5.50
C ASN A 626 -2.23 15.66 6.62
N PRO A 627 -2.62 16.31 7.72
CA PRO A 627 -3.24 15.65 8.88
C PRO A 627 -4.53 14.86 8.52
N GLN A 628 -5.34 15.38 7.59
CA GLN A 628 -6.57 14.69 7.17
C GLN A 628 -6.28 13.35 6.48
N GLN A 629 -5.21 13.27 5.69
CA GLN A 629 -4.80 12.01 5.04
C GLN A 629 -4.23 11.02 6.05
N ILE A 630 -3.49 11.48 7.06
CA ILE A 630 -2.99 10.63 8.15
C ILE A 630 -4.17 10.02 8.90
N LYS A 631 -5.16 10.84 9.27
CA LYS A 631 -6.39 10.38 9.92
C LYS A 631 -7.08 9.28 9.09
N ALA A 632 -7.30 9.54 7.80
CA ALA A 632 -7.91 8.56 6.90
C ALA A 632 -7.11 7.25 6.80
N GLN A 633 -5.78 7.30 6.87
CA GLN A 633 -4.94 6.10 6.85
C GLN A 633 -5.02 5.31 8.15
N ILE A 634 -5.12 5.97 9.30
CA ILE A 634 -5.30 5.32 10.61
C ILE A 634 -6.67 4.64 10.64
N GLU A 635 -7.75 5.34 10.31
CA GLU A 635 -9.11 4.77 10.23
C GLU A 635 -9.15 3.57 9.28
N GLY A 636 -8.60 3.70 8.08
CA GLY A 636 -8.51 2.62 7.11
C GLY A 636 -7.63 1.45 7.56
N SER A 637 -6.65 1.66 8.46
CA SER A 637 -5.84 0.59 9.01
C SER A 637 -6.65 -0.30 9.97
N PHE A 638 -7.54 0.29 10.77
CA PHE A 638 -8.44 -0.48 11.63
C PHE A 638 -9.48 -1.27 10.83
N VAL A 639 -10.07 -0.68 9.77
CA VAL A 639 -10.95 -1.42 8.86
C VAL A 639 -10.26 -2.67 8.31
N TYR A 640 -9.04 -2.50 7.84
CA TYR A 640 -8.28 -3.58 7.21
C TYR A 640 -7.77 -4.61 8.23
N GLY A 641 -7.33 -4.15 9.42
CA GLY A 641 -6.89 -5.02 10.52
C GLY A 641 -8.04 -5.83 11.12
N LEU A 642 -9.19 -5.22 11.34
CA LEU A 642 -10.39 -5.94 11.82
C LEU A 642 -10.92 -6.93 10.77
N SER A 643 -10.81 -6.61 9.48
CA SER A 643 -11.12 -7.59 8.43
C SER A 643 -10.25 -8.85 8.54
N ALA A 644 -8.94 -8.67 8.81
CA ALA A 644 -8.01 -9.78 9.01
C ALA A 644 -8.24 -10.54 10.32
N LEU A 645 -8.82 -9.91 11.34
CA LEU A 645 -9.17 -10.57 12.59
C LEU A 645 -10.31 -11.60 12.39
N PHE A 646 -11.28 -11.27 11.53
CA PHE A 646 -12.45 -12.11 11.29
C PHE A 646 -12.34 -13.00 10.05
N GLY A 647 -11.45 -12.66 9.11
CA GLY A 647 -11.22 -13.40 7.86
C GLY A 647 -9.89 -14.13 7.87
N GLN A 648 -9.85 -15.30 7.27
CA GLN A 648 -8.62 -16.07 7.05
C GLN A 648 -8.69 -16.86 5.76
N CYS A 649 -7.53 -17.22 5.22
CA CYS A 649 -7.44 -18.16 4.12
C CYS A 649 -6.98 -19.52 4.63
N THR A 650 -7.76 -20.55 4.32
CA THR A 650 -7.46 -21.95 4.62
C THR A 650 -7.09 -22.69 3.35
N VAL A 651 -6.30 -23.74 3.51
CA VAL A 651 -5.86 -24.63 2.42
C VAL A 651 -6.46 -26.00 2.63
N LYS A 652 -7.10 -26.51 1.58
CA LYS A 652 -7.61 -27.88 1.51
C LYS A 652 -7.33 -28.44 0.12
N ASP A 653 -6.90 -29.68 0.07
CA ASP A 653 -6.55 -30.35 -1.20
C ASP A 653 -5.61 -29.49 -2.07
N GLY A 654 -4.61 -28.86 -1.43
CA GLY A 654 -3.58 -28.03 -2.06
C GLY A 654 -4.00 -26.63 -2.50
N ARG A 655 -5.26 -26.24 -2.36
CA ARG A 655 -5.83 -24.98 -2.87
C ARG A 655 -6.45 -24.14 -1.75
N ILE A 656 -6.52 -22.84 -1.99
CA ILE A 656 -7.23 -21.90 -1.12
C ILE A 656 -8.74 -22.17 -1.21
N GLU A 657 -9.42 -22.18 -0.06
CA GLU A 657 -10.87 -22.40 0.01
C GLU A 657 -11.69 -21.13 -0.20
N GLN A 658 -11.18 -19.98 0.27
CA GLN A 658 -11.87 -18.70 0.23
C GLN A 658 -11.66 -18.02 -1.12
N THR A 659 -12.72 -17.98 -1.93
CA THR A 659 -12.64 -17.53 -3.33
C THR A 659 -13.35 -16.20 -3.59
N ASN A 660 -14.21 -15.75 -2.67
CA ASN A 660 -14.93 -14.49 -2.81
C ASN A 660 -15.31 -13.94 -1.42
N PHE A 661 -15.96 -12.78 -1.36
CA PHE A 661 -16.29 -12.05 -0.13
C PHE A 661 -17.39 -12.72 0.73
N ASP A 662 -18.10 -13.73 0.19
CA ASP A 662 -19.00 -14.61 0.93
C ASP A 662 -18.25 -15.59 1.84
N SER A 663 -17.07 -16.04 1.40
CA SER A 663 -16.20 -16.98 2.13
C SER A 663 -14.99 -16.32 2.80
N TYR A 664 -14.61 -15.13 2.36
CA TYR A 664 -13.58 -14.28 2.98
C TYR A 664 -14.22 -12.96 3.44
N PRO A 665 -14.74 -12.91 4.66
CA PRO A 665 -15.45 -11.72 5.15
C PRO A 665 -14.51 -10.54 5.30
N VAL A 666 -14.97 -9.36 4.86
CA VAL A 666 -14.34 -8.08 5.10
C VAL A 666 -15.23 -7.20 5.98
N MET A 667 -14.64 -6.27 6.73
CA MET A 667 -15.37 -5.40 7.62
C MET A 667 -16.40 -4.55 6.86
N HIS A 668 -17.67 -4.69 7.20
CA HIS A 668 -18.72 -3.83 6.69
C HIS A 668 -18.81 -2.54 7.50
N MET A 669 -19.21 -1.43 6.86
CA MET A 669 -19.40 -0.12 7.52
C MET A 669 -20.29 -0.19 8.76
N ARG A 670 -21.34 -1.03 8.75
CA ARG A 670 -22.26 -1.20 9.89
C ARG A 670 -21.60 -1.85 11.12
N HIS A 671 -20.50 -2.55 10.93
CA HIS A 671 -19.76 -3.24 12.00
C HIS A 671 -18.55 -2.44 12.49
N MET A 672 -18.21 -1.35 11.81
CA MET A 672 -17.15 -0.46 12.26
C MET A 672 -17.54 0.21 13.57
N PRO A 673 -16.58 0.35 14.51
CA PRO A 673 -16.80 1.12 15.73
C PRO A 673 -17.35 2.51 15.40
N LYS A 674 -18.33 2.99 16.19
CA LYS A 674 -18.89 4.33 16.00
C LYS A 674 -17.79 5.37 16.23
N ARG A 675 -17.71 6.39 15.36
CA ARG A 675 -16.92 7.58 15.61
C ARG A 675 -17.54 8.37 16.75
N SER A 676 -16.75 8.83 17.71
CA SER A 676 -17.14 10.03 18.43
C SER A 676 -16.56 11.22 17.65
N GLU A 677 -17.44 12.08 17.14
CA GLU A 677 -17.07 13.34 16.54
C GLU A 677 -16.81 14.36 17.65
N GLU A 678 -15.56 14.60 18.00
CA GLU A 678 -15.17 15.86 18.61
C GLU A 678 -14.03 16.48 17.83
N HIS A 679 -14.33 17.61 17.21
CA HIS A 679 -13.36 18.52 16.64
C HIS A 679 -12.56 19.16 17.77
N THR A 680 -11.30 18.80 17.94
CA THR A 680 -10.36 19.66 18.64
C THR A 680 -9.40 20.26 17.63
N SER A 681 -9.71 21.50 17.22
CA SER A 681 -8.76 22.45 16.70
C SER A 681 -7.85 22.86 17.84
N GLU A 682 -6.60 22.41 17.87
CA GLU A 682 -5.46 23.17 18.37
C GLU A 682 -4.18 22.37 18.12
N LEU A 683 -3.59 22.65 16.99
CA LEU A 683 -2.19 22.39 16.71
C LEU A 683 -1.38 23.56 17.33
N GLN A 684 -1.03 23.47 18.59
CA GLN A 684 0.00 24.36 19.12
C GLN A 684 1.36 23.68 19.10
N SER A 685 2.23 24.34 18.35
CA SER A 685 3.64 24.07 18.19
C SER A 685 4.39 24.04 19.53
N ARG A 686 5.08 22.93 19.80
CA ARG A 686 6.41 22.91 20.40
C ARG A 686 7.06 21.56 20.20
N GLN A 687 8.07 21.52 19.37
CA GLN A 687 9.16 20.55 19.18
C GLN A 687 8.87 19.07 18.91
N TYR A 688 7.66 18.56 19.13
CA TYR A 688 7.25 17.22 18.72
C TYR A 688 5.81 17.31 18.22
N LEU A 689 5.62 17.24 16.89
CA LEU A 689 4.30 17.04 16.32
C LEU A 689 3.88 15.57 16.60
N VAL A 690 3.40 15.35 17.81
CA VAL A 690 2.50 14.24 18.06
C VAL A 690 1.25 14.58 17.27
N CYS A 691 1.04 13.93 16.12
CA CYS A 691 -0.26 13.93 15.49
C CYS A 691 -1.22 13.21 16.43
N ARG A 692 -1.82 13.95 17.37
CA ARG A 692 -2.96 13.51 18.16
C ARG A 692 -4.16 13.39 17.20
N LEU A 693 -4.15 12.36 16.39
CA LEU A 693 -5.32 11.91 15.67
C LEU A 693 -6.08 11.01 16.62
N LEU A 694 -6.96 11.63 17.35
CA LEU A 694 -7.90 10.95 18.22
C LEU A 694 -9.05 10.46 17.34
N LEU A 695 -9.12 9.15 17.17
CA LEU A 695 -10.30 8.47 16.68
C LEU A 695 -11.23 8.29 17.88
N GLU A 696 -12.14 9.18 18.08
CA GLU A 696 -13.32 8.97 18.91
C GLU A 696 -14.51 8.55 18.07
#